data_baa847ca472aaee74952da720b2d5be9
#
_entry.id   baa847ca472aaee74952da720b2d5be9
#
_cell.length_a   1.000
_cell.length_b   1.000
_cell.length_c   1.000
_cell.angle_alpha   90.00
_cell.angle_beta   90.00
_cell.angle_gamma   90.00
#
_symmetry.space_group_name_H-M   'P 1'
#
loop_
_entity.id
_entity.type
_entity.pdbx_description
1 polymer ?
#
loop_
_entity_poly.entity_id
_entity_poly.type
_entity_poly.pdbx_seq_one_letter_code
_entity_poly.pdbx_strand_id
1 'polypeptide(L)'
;MSSHLSNIEGAAMEGKLPEVRLANAPFRVVSPYDPSGDQPQAIQKLADGVERGLRYQNLLGVTGSGKTFTMAKVIEATQKPTLVMAPNKTLAAQLAAELKEFFPDNAVVYFVSYYDYYQPEAYVPSTDTFIEKDASINEEVEKLRHAATSSLLSRRDVIVVASVSCIYGIGSPMDYAGMAVFLDKEKPAERDDVIHELIDIQYDRNDYELKRGTFRVRGDALDVFPPYADNPVRVEFWGDEIESIQEIDNVTGEKLNEFEALPIWPASHYVTARPKMDRSIQTIQDELRDRLAQFKAEGKLLEAQRLEMRVNYDLEMLETMGFCSGIENYSRHLDGRAPGEPAYTLLDYFPKDFLCIIDESHVTVPQIRGMHEGDRSRKVTLAEHGFRLPSCLDNRPLRFDEFEQRVPQFIYVSATPGDYEEKVSQQQVEQIIRPTGLLDPDIDVRPIASQIDDIIDEARERAGANERVLITTLTKKMAEDLTDHLLDQGIRARYMHSDIATLERVEILRDLRRGEFDVLVGINLLREGLDLPEVSLVAILDADKEGFLRNYRSLIQTIGRAARNDHGHVIMYADKITDSMDKAISETRRRREIQMAYNKEHGITPKTIKKAINDVMGFMNDGDGNQVGSAEEVNRQLAELSRGEVMRVISSMEDDMAAAAQAMDFERAAQLRDEVVRLKAQMQGESEKDVLADLKKTARKGSAFGNRKNSAYGSARRS
;
A
#
# COMPACT_ATOMS: atom_id res chain seq x y z
N MET A 1 2.99 25.86 -23.78
CA MET A 1 2.71 25.64 -22.34
C MET A 1 1.74 26.70 -21.79
N SER A 2 1.99 28.00 -21.95
CA SER A 2 1.12 29.09 -21.45
C SER A 2 -0.36 28.95 -21.83
N SER A 3 -0.68 28.60 -23.09
CA SER A 3 -2.07 28.37 -23.52
C SER A 3 -2.77 27.17 -22.86
N HIS A 4 -2.00 26.17 -22.41
CA HIS A 4 -2.53 24.99 -21.73
C HIS A 4 -2.82 25.29 -20.26
N LEU A 5 -1.96 26.06 -19.58
CA LEU A 5 -2.21 26.53 -18.21
C LEU A 5 -3.48 27.39 -18.13
N SER A 6 -3.66 28.33 -19.05
CA SER A 6 -4.86 29.16 -19.12
C SER A 6 -6.16 28.33 -19.30
N ASN A 7 -6.08 27.17 -19.97
CA ASN A 7 -7.22 26.27 -20.11
C ASN A 7 -7.53 25.50 -18.82
N ILE A 8 -6.50 25.13 -18.06
CA ILE A 8 -6.66 24.48 -16.76
C ILE A 8 -7.27 25.46 -15.76
N GLU A 9 -6.73 26.66 -15.67
CA GLU A 9 -7.18 27.76 -14.85
C GLU A 9 -8.66 28.13 -15.17
N GLY A 10 -9.01 28.27 -16.45
CA GLY A 10 -10.35 28.53 -16.90
C GLY A 10 -11.35 27.41 -16.59
N ALA A 11 -10.96 26.15 -16.76
CA ALA A 11 -11.81 25.01 -16.44
C ALA A 11 -12.06 24.90 -14.93
N ALA A 12 -11.04 25.15 -14.12
CA ALA A 12 -11.14 25.15 -12.66
C ALA A 12 -12.07 26.25 -12.15
N MET A 13 -11.98 27.47 -12.71
CA MET A 13 -12.89 28.57 -12.40
C MET A 13 -14.36 28.28 -12.77
N GLU A 14 -14.59 27.50 -13.82
CA GLU A 14 -15.92 27.02 -14.23
C GLU A 14 -16.42 25.81 -13.45
N GLY A 15 -15.63 25.27 -12.47
CA GLY A 15 -15.97 24.06 -11.74
C GLY A 15 -15.92 22.80 -12.58
N LYS A 16 -15.11 22.78 -13.64
CA LYS A 16 -14.90 21.62 -14.52
C LYS A 16 -13.48 21.09 -14.38
N LEU A 17 -13.33 19.78 -14.53
CA LEU A 17 -11.98 19.20 -14.65
C LEU A 17 -11.33 19.67 -15.96
N PRO A 18 -10.01 19.92 -15.95
CA PRO A 18 -9.29 20.30 -17.16
C PRO A 18 -9.45 19.25 -18.26
N GLU A 19 -9.94 19.65 -19.42
CA GLU A 19 -10.02 18.75 -20.59
C GLU A 19 -8.66 18.55 -21.26
N VAL A 20 -7.76 19.54 -21.11
CA VAL A 20 -6.42 19.53 -21.71
C VAL A 20 -5.40 19.22 -20.63
N ARG A 21 -4.66 18.14 -20.81
CA ARG A 21 -3.56 17.76 -19.92
C ARG A 21 -2.25 18.40 -20.39
N LEU A 22 -1.38 18.79 -19.45
CA LEU A 22 -0.10 19.45 -19.73
C LEU A 22 0.88 18.56 -20.48
N ALA A 23 0.87 17.26 -20.21
CA ALA A 23 1.69 16.26 -20.89
C ALA A 23 0.81 15.15 -21.47
N ASN A 24 1.15 14.70 -22.66
CA ASN A 24 0.43 13.63 -23.36
C ASN A 24 1.44 12.83 -24.23
N ALA A 25 2.35 12.11 -23.56
CA ALA A 25 3.21 11.15 -24.23
C ALA A 25 2.43 9.88 -24.57
N PRO A 26 2.70 9.20 -25.69
CA PRO A 26 2.08 7.91 -25.94
C PRO A 26 2.62 6.85 -24.96
N PHE A 27 1.78 5.94 -24.56
CA PHE A 27 2.25 4.75 -23.84
C PHE A 27 3.10 3.90 -24.77
N ARG A 28 4.31 3.60 -24.33
CA ARG A 28 5.26 2.78 -25.09
C ARG A 28 5.93 1.78 -24.15
N VAL A 29 5.72 0.49 -24.43
CA VAL A 29 6.35 -0.59 -23.66
C VAL A 29 7.78 -0.77 -24.10
N VAL A 30 8.70 -0.67 -23.15
CA VAL A 30 10.10 -1.02 -23.28
C VAL A 30 10.31 -2.40 -22.66
N SER A 31 10.69 -3.39 -23.45
CA SER A 31 10.89 -4.75 -22.96
C SER A 31 11.92 -5.48 -23.81
N PRO A 32 12.79 -6.32 -23.20
CA PRO A 32 13.70 -7.19 -23.94
C PRO A 32 12.97 -8.40 -24.55
N TYR A 33 11.67 -8.58 -24.25
CA TYR A 33 10.87 -9.74 -24.68
C TYR A 33 9.79 -9.32 -25.67
N ASP A 34 9.53 -10.19 -26.64
CA ASP A 34 8.36 -10.12 -27.53
C ASP A 34 7.23 -10.99 -26.99
N PRO A 35 5.97 -10.64 -27.27
CA PRO A 35 4.82 -11.48 -26.91
C PRO A 35 4.93 -12.88 -27.49
N SER A 36 4.73 -13.91 -26.66
CA SER A 36 4.86 -15.31 -27.05
C SER A 36 3.73 -16.18 -26.48
N GLY A 37 3.58 -17.40 -26.98
CA GLY A 37 2.50 -18.30 -26.59
C GLY A 37 1.13 -17.73 -26.92
N ASP A 38 0.26 -17.65 -25.92
CA ASP A 38 -1.09 -17.10 -26.07
C ASP A 38 -1.12 -15.56 -26.02
N GLN A 39 -0.02 -14.90 -25.61
CA GLN A 39 0.02 -13.47 -25.37
C GLN A 39 -0.37 -12.63 -26.60
N PRO A 40 0.16 -12.88 -27.85
CA PRO A 40 -0.21 -12.08 -29.01
C PRO A 40 -1.72 -12.07 -29.26
N GLN A 41 -2.35 -13.24 -29.17
CA GLN A 41 -3.79 -13.37 -29.38
C GLN A 41 -4.60 -12.76 -28.22
N ALA A 42 -4.12 -12.91 -26.98
CA ALA A 42 -4.76 -12.33 -25.81
C ALA A 42 -4.74 -10.79 -25.87
N ILE A 43 -3.57 -10.19 -26.17
CA ILE A 43 -3.40 -8.75 -26.34
C ILE A 43 -4.36 -8.22 -27.41
N GLN A 44 -4.35 -8.83 -28.60
CA GLN A 44 -5.21 -8.40 -29.69
C GLN A 44 -6.69 -8.47 -29.31
N LYS A 45 -7.17 -9.61 -28.78
CA LYS A 45 -8.58 -9.77 -28.40
C LYS A 45 -9.03 -8.77 -27.34
N LEU A 46 -8.20 -8.52 -26.32
CA LEU A 46 -8.53 -7.58 -25.25
C LEU A 46 -8.54 -6.15 -25.77
N ALA A 47 -7.53 -5.74 -26.56
CA ALA A 47 -7.47 -4.41 -27.16
C ALA A 47 -8.67 -4.17 -28.13
N ASP A 48 -8.95 -5.10 -29.04
CA ASP A 48 -10.11 -5.04 -29.92
C ASP A 48 -11.43 -4.95 -29.12
N GLY A 49 -11.50 -5.65 -28.00
CA GLY A 49 -12.64 -5.58 -27.09
C GLY A 49 -12.82 -4.18 -26.47
N VAL A 50 -11.72 -3.53 -26.05
CA VAL A 50 -11.75 -2.14 -25.55
C VAL A 50 -12.18 -1.17 -26.64
N GLU A 51 -11.65 -1.30 -27.86
CA GLU A 51 -12.01 -0.44 -29.01
C GLU A 51 -13.48 -0.59 -29.41
N ARG A 52 -14.02 -1.81 -29.37
CA ARG A 52 -15.44 -2.09 -29.61
C ARG A 52 -16.37 -1.64 -28.49
N GLY A 53 -15.82 -1.11 -27.41
CA GLY A 53 -16.60 -0.64 -26.27
C GLY A 53 -17.15 -1.74 -25.37
N LEU A 54 -16.58 -2.96 -25.38
CA LEU A 54 -16.97 -3.99 -24.43
C LEU A 54 -16.70 -3.48 -23.01
N ARG A 55 -17.72 -3.54 -22.17
CA ARG A 55 -17.63 -3.01 -20.82
C ARG A 55 -16.90 -3.96 -19.87
N TYR A 56 -17.10 -5.26 -20.03
CA TYR A 56 -16.55 -6.30 -19.17
C TYR A 56 -15.83 -7.36 -19.97
N GLN A 57 -14.55 -7.53 -19.71
CA GLN A 57 -13.73 -8.58 -20.31
C GLN A 57 -13.00 -9.35 -19.21
N ASN A 58 -12.68 -10.61 -19.45
CA ASN A 58 -11.97 -11.46 -18.50
C ASN A 58 -10.76 -12.12 -19.17
N LEU A 59 -9.58 -11.93 -18.56
CA LEU A 59 -8.35 -12.64 -18.87
C LEU A 59 -8.13 -13.78 -17.87
N LEU A 60 -8.41 -15.00 -18.28
CA LEU A 60 -8.03 -16.20 -17.53
C LEU A 60 -6.56 -16.49 -17.83
N GLY A 61 -5.67 -15.98 -16.96
CA GLY A 61 -4.23 -16.14 -17.14
C GLY A 61 -3.61 -16.98 -16.02
N VAL A 62 -3.03 -18.13 -16.39
CA VAL A 62 -2.38 -19.00 -15.39
C VAL A 62 -1.17 -18.31 -14.75
N THR A 63 -0.77 -18.80 -13.58
CA THR A 63 0.44 -18.31 -12.90
C THR A 63 1.67 -18.54 -13.78
N GLY A 64 2.48 -17.50 -13.97
CA GLY A 64 3.69 -17.55 -14.79
C GLY A 64 3.48 -17.42 -16.32
N SER A 65 2.24 -17.14 -16.78
CA SER A 65 1.98 -16.89 -18.21
C SER A 65 2.37 -15.48 -18.70
N GLY A 66 2.81 -14.59 -17.79
CA GLY A 66 3.17 -13.21 -18.12
C GLY A 66 1.98 -12.27 -18.23
N LYS A 67 0.99 -12.39 -17.33
CA LYS A 67 -0.20 -11.52 -17.28
C LYS A 67 0.15 -10.03 -17.24
N THR A 68 1.14 -9.63 -16.41
CA THR A 68 1.58 -8.22 -16.29
C THR A 68 2.06 -7.66 -17.63
N PHE A 69 2.83 -8.45 -18.39
CA PHE A 69 3.28 -8.05 -19.72
C PHE A 69 2.12 -7.92 -20.71
N THR A 70 1.14 -8.84 -20.66
CA THR A 70 -0.09 -8.74 -21.45
C THR A 70 -0.88 -7.49 -21.11
N MET A 71 -1.05 -7.17 -19.81
CA MET A 71 -1.69 -5.92 -19.36
C MET A 71 -0.95 -4.69 -19.91
N ALA A 72 0.38 -4.65 -19.81
CA ALA A 72 1.19 -3.56 -20.34
C ALA A 72 0.99 -3.38 -21.84
N LYS A 73 0.99 -4.47 -22.62
CA LYS A 73 0.75 -4.43 -24.07
C LYS A 73 -0.68 -4.03 -24.45
N VAL A 74 -1.68 -4.34 -23.64
CA VAL A 74 -3.06 -3.85 -23.82
C VAL A 74 -3.13 -2.34 -23.54
N ILE A 75 -2.45 -1.83 -22.50
CA ILE A 75 -2.37 -0.40 -22.22
C ILE A 75 -1.69 0.34 -23.38
N GLU A 76 -0.57 -0.18 -23.89
CA GLU A 76 0.12 0.35 -25.07
C GLU A 76 -0.80 0.39 -26.29
N ALA A 77 -1.54 -0.69 -26.56
CA ALA A 77 -2.42 -0.78 -27.73
C ALA A 77 -3.63 0.18 -27.64
N THR A 78 -4.19 0.35 -26.44
CA THR A 78 -5.42 1.14 -26.24
C THR A 78 -5.18 2.61 -25.96
N GLN A 79 -3.96 3.00 -25.54
CA GLN A 79 -3.56 4.38 -25.25
C GLN A 79 -4.49 5.10 -24.24
N LYS A 80 -5.08 4.37 -23.28
CA LYS A 80 -6.00 4.92 -22.28
C LYS A 80 -5.31 5.09 -20.92
N PRO A 81 -5.58 6.20 -20.20
CA PRO A 81 -5.24 6.25 -18.77
C PRO A 81 -5.79 5.02 -18.06
N THR A 82 -4.99 4.40 -17.21
CA THR A 82 -5.36 3.09 -16.69
C THR A 82 -5.26 3.04 -15.17
N LEU A 83 -6.30 2.51 -14.53
CA LEU A 83 -6.29 2.10 -13.13
C LEU A 83 -6.05 0.58 -13.07
N VAL A 84 -4.99 0.17 -12.40
CA VAL A 84 -4.71 -1.25 -12.11
C VAL A 84 -4.97 -1.49 -10.62
N MET A 85 -5.95 -2.32 -10.29
CA MET A 85 -6.30 -2.63 -8.91
C MET A 85 -5.70 -3.97 -8.48
N ALA A 86 -5.09 -3.99 -7.30
CA ALA A 86 -4.53 -5.19 -6.68
C ALA A 86 -5.13 -5.45 -5.29
N PRO A 87 -5.19 -6.70 -4.81
CA PRO A 87 -5.88 -7.06 -3.56
C PRO A 87 -5.15 -6.62 -2.29
N ASN A 88 -3.87 -6.28 -2.36
CA ASN A 88 -3.08 -5.84 -1.20
C ASN A 88 -1.93 -4.92 -1.60
N LYS A 89 -1.33 -4.23 -0.60
CA LYS A 89 -0.23 -3.27 -0.80
C LYS A 89 0.99 -3.91 -1.47
N THR A 90 1.38 -5.11 -1.06
CA THR A 90 2.58 -5.81 -1.55
C THR A 90 2.46 -6.14 -3.04
N LEU A 91 1.32 -6.70 -3.45
CA LEU A 91 1.09 -7.02 -4.86
C LEU A 91 0.96 -5.74 -5.71
N ALA A 92 0.32 -4.69 -5.16
CA ALA A 92 0.25 -3.40 -5.83
C ALA A 92 1.65 -2.79 -6.04
N ALA A 93 2.55 -2.87 -5.03
CA ALA A 93 3.93 -2.40 -5.15
C ALA A 93 4.71 -3.19 -6.21
N GLN A 94 4.58 -4.52 -6.21
CA GLN A 94 5.20 -5.36 -7.23
C GLN A 94 4.71 -5.01 -8.64
N LEU A 95 3.40 -4.86 -8.84
CA LEU A 95 2.83 -4.48 -10.13
C LEU A 95 3.28 -3.08 -10.58
N ALA A 96 3.36 -2.13 -9.64
CA ALA A 96 3.84 -0.78 -9.91
C ALA A 96 5.31 -0.80 -10.38
N ALA A 97 6.17 -1.59 -9.71
CA ALA A 97 7.56 -1.75 -10.11
C ALA A 97 7.68 -2.38 -11.50
N GLU A 98 6.99 -3.49 -11.77
CA GLU A 98 7.01 -4.16 -13.07
C GLU A 98 6.48 -3.24 -14.18
N LEU A 99 5.39 -2.50 -13.94
CA LEU A 99 4.84 -1.55 -14.92
C LEU A 99 5.76 -0.35 -15.15
N LYS A 100 6.47 0.14 -14.11
CA LYS A 100 7.45 1.22 -14.25
C LYS A 100 8.64 0.80 -15.11
N GLU A 101 9.08 -0.46 -15.00
CA GLU A 101 10.09 -1.02 -15.89
C GLU A 101 9.59 -1.08 -17.36
N PHE A 102 8.33 -1.44 -17.58
CA PHE A 102 7.74 -1.47 -18.93
C PHE A 102 7.44 -0.08 -19.50
N PHE A 103 7.18 0.91 -18.67
CA PHE A 103 6.82 2.27 -19.07
C PHE A 103 7.76 3.33 -18.44
N PRO A 104 9.06 3.33 -18.75
CA PRO A 104 10.04 4.24 -18.13
C PRO A 104 9.74 5.72 -18.39
N ASP A 105 9.14 6.05 -19.54
CA ASP A 105 8.86 7.42 -19.96
C ASP A 105 7.45 7.93 -19.58
N ASN A 106 6.60 7.05 -19.06
CA ASN A 106 5.21 7.37 -18.71
C ASN A 106 5.03 7.46 -17.18
N ALA A 107 3.96 8.07 -16.73
CA ALA A 107 3.68 8.19 -15.30
C ALA A 107 3.06 6.88 -14.76
N VAL A 108 3.87 6.06 -14.11
CA VAL A 108 3.40 4.92 -13.32
C VAL A 108 3.45 5.32 -11.85
N VAL A 109 2.28 5.43 -11.23
CA VAL A 109 2.11 5.94 -9.87
C VAL A 109 1.39 4.95 -8.98
N TYR A 110 1.65 5.03 -7.67
CA TYR A 110 1.20 4.08 -6.68
C TYR A 110 0.19 4.72 -5.73
N PHE A 111 -0.97 4.07 -5.51
CA PHE A 111 -2.02 4.62 -4.66
C PHE A 111 -2.60 3.56 -3.71
N VAL A 112 -2.08 3.51 -2.50
CA VAL A 112 -2.55 2.59 -1.45
C VAL A 112 -2.87 3.35 -0.16
N SER A 113 -3.30 2.66 0.88
CA SER A 113 -3.46 3.26 2.20
C SER A 113 -2.11 3.74 2.73
N TYR A 114 -2.02 5.01 3.12
CA TYR A 114 -0.80 5.64 3.67
C TYR A 114 -0.56 5.35 5.15
N TYR A 115 -1.43 4.56 5.78
CA TYR A 115 -1.24 4.13 7.16
C TYR A 115 -0.35 2.88 7.23
N ASP A 116 0.74 2.95 7.98
CA ASP A 116 1.51 1.77 8.37
C ASP A 116 0.79 0.99 9.47
N TYR A 117 0.26 1.73 10.44
CA TYR A 117 -0.67 1.23 11.45
C TYR A 117 -1.96 2.04 11.41
N TYR A 118 -3.09 1.36 11.50
CA TYR A 118 -4.40 2.01 11.53
C TYR A 118 -5.37 1.31 12.46
N GLN A 119 -5.71 1.98 13.55
CA GLN A 119 -6.82 1.63 14.43
C GLN A 119 -7.95 2.63 14.18
N PRO A 120 -9.05 2.20 13.56
CA PRO A 120 -10.18 3.10 13.32
C PRO A 120 -10.86 3.49 14.63
N GLU A 121 -11.33 4.72 14.69
CA GLU A 121 -12.21 5.18 15.77
C GLU A 121 -13.43 4.26 15.88
N ALA A 122 -13.72 3.75 17.08
CA ALA A 122 -14.83 2.85 17.33
C ALA A 122 -15.40 3.03 18.74
N TYR A 123 -16.65 2.62 18.93
CA TYR A 123 -17.27 2.57 20.24
C TYR A 123 -17.92 1.22 20.47
N VAL A 124 -17.68 0.65 21.64
CA VAL A 124 -18.23 -0.62 22.08
C VAL A 124 -19.27 -0.37 23.18
N PRO A 125 -20.58 -0.30 22.85
CA PRO A 125 -21.62 0.07 23.82
C PRO A 125 -21.73 -0.88 25.03
N SER A 126 -21.43 -2.17 24.84
CA SER A 126 -21.53 -3.18 25.92
C SER A 126 -20.51 -2.97 27.04
N THR A 127 -19.39 -2.32 26.78
CA THR A 127 -18.32 -2.06 27.76
C THR A 127 -18.11 -0.56 28.00
N ASP A 128 -18.92 0.30 27.37
CA ASP A 128 -18.75 1.78 27.37
C ASP A 128 -17.29 2.18 27.02
N THR A 129 -16.70 1.50 26.04
CA THR A 129 -15.32 1.72 25.66
C THR A 129 -15.25 2.47 24.35
N PHE A 130 -14.68 3.69 24.39
CA PHE A 130 -14.33 4.44 23.20
C PHE A 130 -12.89 4.11 22.82
N ILE A 131 -12.70 3.72 21.57
CA ILE A 131 -11.40 3.48 20.95
C ILE A 131 -11.11 4.69 20.07
N GLU A 132 -10.12 5.46 20.45
CA GLU A 132 -9.68 6.62 19.68
C GLU A 132 -9.00 6.17 18.37
N LYS A 133 -9.11 7.00 17.32
CA LYS A 133 -8.35 6.77 16.09
C LYS A 133 -6.88 6.87 16.40
N ASP A 134 -6.13 5.79 16.14
CA ASP A 134 -4.69 5.76 16.20
C ASP A 134 -4.13 5.34 14.84
N ALA A 135 -3.15 6.10 14.34
CA ALA A 135 -2.61 5.85 13.02
C ALA A 135 -1.19 6.42 12.90
N SER A 136 -0.29 5.64 12.35
CA SER A 136 0.99 6.12 11.85
C SER A 136 0.92 6.32 10.34
N ILE A 137 1.30 7.51 9.90
CA ILE A 137 1.31 7.88 8.48
C ILE A 137 2.71 7.61 7.93
N ASN A 138 2.74 6.96 6.77
CA ASN A 138 3.95 6.81 5.98
C ASN A 138 4.05 7.98 4.99
N GLU A 139 4.98 8.89 5.23
CA GLU A 139 5.17 10.11 4.43
C GLU A 139 5.49 9.81 2.96
N GLU A 140 6.24 8.74 2.67
CA GLU A 140 6.54 8.35 1.29
C GLU A 140 5.31 7.83 0.55
N VAL A 141 4.46 7.04 1.22
CA VAL A 141 3.19 6.60 0.63
C VAL A 141 2.23 7.78 0.45
N GLU A 142 2.25 8.76 1.36
CA GLU A 142 1.47 9.99 1.22
C GLU A 142 1.93 10.80 -0.01
N LYS A 143 3.25 10.97 -0.19
CA LYS A 143 3.85 11.55 -1.41
C LYS A 143 3.33 10.87 -2.67
N LEU A 144 3.38 9.55 -2.72
CA LEU A 144 2.93 8.77 -3.89
C LEU A 144 1.43 8.94 -4.17
N ARG A 145 0.60 9.12 -3.13
CA ARG A 145 -0.83 9.43 -3.30
C ARG A 145 -1.05 10.82 -3.90
N HIS A 146 -0.33 11.83 -3.43
CA HIS A 146 -0.35 13.16 -4.01
C HIS A 146 0.19 13.17 -5.44
N ALA A 147 1.25 12.39 -5.72
CA ALA A 147 1.77 12.21 -7.07
C ALA A 147 0.73 11.57 -8.02
N ALA A 148 -0.08 10.64 -7.52
CA ALA A 148 -1.14 10.03 -8.32
C ALA A 148 -2.24 11.04 -8.71
N THR A 149 -2.75 11.83 -7.77
CA THR A 149 -3.79 12.82 -8.03
C THR A 149 -3.31 13.98 -8.91
N SER A 150 -2.11 14.51 -8.64
CA SER A 150 -1.49 15.56 -9.47
C SER A 150 -1.19 15.07 -10.88
N SER A 151 -0.69 13.85 -11.05
CA SER A 151 -0.44 13.24 -12.36
C SER A 151 -1.72 13.07 -13.16
N LEU A 152 -2.80 12.58 -12.55
CA LEU A 152 -4.11 12.42 -13.23
C LEU A 152 -4.69 13.75 -13.72
N LEU A 153 -4.44 14.84 -13.01
CA LEU A 153 -4.87 16.19 -13.41
C LEU A 153 -3.93 16.85 -14.43
N SER A 154 -2.65 16.47 -14.46
CA SER A 154 -1.64 17.09 -15.31
C SER A 154 -1.37 16.35 -16.62
N ARG A 155 -1.55 15.02 -16.63
CA ARG A 155 -1.11 14.13 -17.71
C ARG A 155 -2.25 13.19 -18.13
N ARG A 156 -2.14 12.69 -19.35
CA ARG A 156 -3.05 11.65 -19.85
C ARG A 156 -2.39 10.25 -19.87
N ASP A 157 -1.08 10.21 -19.95
CA ASP A 157 -0.27 8.99 -19.99
C ASP A 157 0.03 8.46 -18.56
N VAL A 158 -1.05 8.21 -17.79
CA VAL A 158 -0.94 7.82 -16.38
C VAL A 158 -1.46 6.40 -16.17
N ILE A 159 -0.67 5.59 -15.51
CA ILE A 159 -1.05 4.28 -14.95
C ILE A 159 -1.02 4.40 -13.44
N VAL A 160 -2.17 4.25 -12.79
CA VAL A 160 -2.26 4.22 -11.34
C VAL A 160 -2.40 2.78 -10.89
N VAL A 161 -1.46 2.28 -10.09
CA VAL A 161 -1.58 0.98 -9.44
C VAL A 161 -2.09 1.19 -8.01
N ALA A 162 -3.26 0.64 -7.71
CA ALA A 162 -3.94 0.92 -6.46
C ALA A 162 -4.42 -0.34 -5.73
N SER A 163 -4.53 -0.23 -4.40
CA SER A 163 -5.33 -1.17 -3.61
C SER A 163 -6.79 -0.70 -3.53
N VAL A 164 -7.63 -1.42 -2.80
CA VAL A 164 -9.03 -1.04 -2.54
C VAL A 164 -9.18 0.35 -1.90
N SER A 165 -8.10 0.96 -1.39
CA SER A 165 -8.12 2.32 -0.85
C SER A 165 -8.56 3.39 -1.87
N CYS A 166 -8.48 3.11 -3.17
CA CYS A 166 -8.92 4.02 -4.24
C CYS A 166 -10.44 4.28 -4.27
N ILE A 167 -11.26 3.46 -3.60
CA ILE A 167 -12.72 3.68 -3.49
C ILE A 167 -13.12 4.49 -2.26
N TYR A 168 -12.17 4.91 -1.42
CA TYR A 168 -12.41 5.78 -0.27
C TYR A 168 -12.35 7.26 -0.67
N GLY A 169 -13.05 8.11 0.10
CA GLY A 169 -13.07 9.55 -0.12
C GLY A 169 -11.70 10.19 0.07
N ILE A 170 -11.32 11.07 -0.86
CA ILE A 170 -10.06 11.83 -0.83
C ILE A 170 -10.23 13.34 -1.10
N GLY A 171 -11.45 13.83 -1.18
CA GLY A 171 -11.74 15.22 -1.50
C GLY A 171 -12.11 15.46 -2.96
N SER A 172 -12.66 16.65 -3.23
CA SER A 172 -13.17 17.04 -4.55
C SER A 172 -12.02 17.30 -5.54
N PRO A 173 -11.97 16.63 -6.70
CA PRO A 173 -10.97 16.91 -7.72
C PRO A 173 -11.12 18.33 -8.31
N MET A 174 -12.33 18.90 -8.29
CA MET A 174 -12.58 20.27 -8.77
C MET A 174 -12.02 21.30 -7.80
N ASP A 175 -12.19 21.11 -6.49
CA ASP A 175 -11.60 21.99 -5.49
C ASP A 175 -10.07 21.89 -5.50
N TYR A 176 -9.54 20.67 -5.57
CA TYR A 176 -8.10 20.42 -5.65
C TYR A 176 -7.47 21.08 -6.90
N ALA A 177 -8.10 20.97 -8.05
CA ALA A 177 -7.63 21.61 -9.28
C ALA A 177 -7.85 23.13 -9.27
N GLY A 178 -8.98 23.59 -8.73
CA GLY A 178 -9.36 25.00 -8.71
C GLY A 178 -8.53 25.87 -7.76
N MET A 179 -7.88 25.25 -6.78
CA MET A 179 -7.02 25.94 -5.82
C MET A 179 -5.53 25.83 -6.15
N ALA A 180 -5.14 25.15 -7.25
CA ALA A 180 -3.74 25.07 -7.64
C ALA A 180 -3.15 26.47 -7.92
N VAL A 181 -1.92 26.74 -7.43
CA VAL A 181 -1.18 27.98 -7.72
C VAL A 181 -0.44 27.82 -9.03
N PHE A 182 -0.73 28.70 -9.99
CA PHE A 182 -0.13 28.64 -11.33
C PHE A 182 1.00 29.65 -11.47
N LEU A 183 2.22 29.16 -11.44
CA LEU A 183 3.43 29.95 -11.68
C LEU A 183 3.70 30.01 -13.19
N ASP A 184 3.82 31.21 -13.74
CA ASP A 184 4.01 31.45 -15.20
C ASP A 184 4.90 32.68 -15.39
N LYS A 185 6.06 32.51 -16.04
CA LYS A 185 7.02 33.60 -16.32
C LYS A 185 6.46 34.70 -17.24
N GLU A 186 5.44 34.36 -18.03
CA GLU A 186 4.84 35.32 -18.96
C GLU A 186 3.74 36.18 -18.29
N LYS A 187 3.37 35.88 -17.03
CA LYS A 187 2.34 36.57 -16.29
C LYS A 187 2.91 37.38 -15.12
N PRO A 188 2.42 38.58 -14.85
CA PRO A 188 2.79 39.31 -13.64
C PRO A 188 2.32 38.52 -12.40
N ALA A 189 3.18 38.43 -11.40
CA ALA A 189 2.90 37.76 -10.12
C ALA A 189 3.70 38.44 -9.00
N GLU A 190 3.00 39.01 -8.03
CA GLU A 190 3.64 39.52 -6.82
C GLU A 190 3.99 38.37 -5.88
N ARG A 191 5.21 38.38 -5.36
CA ARG A 191 5.69 37.32 -4.44
C ARG A 191 4.75 37.12 -3.25
N ASP A 192 4.25 38.21 -2.67
CA ASP A 192 3.43 38.16 -1.46
C ASP A 192 2.02 37.60 -1.77
N ASP A 193 1.50 37.79 -2.97
CA ASP A 193 0.26 37.16 -3.42
C ASP A 193 0.46 35.63 -3.56
N VAL A 194 1.55 35.19 -4.19
CA VAL A 194 1.90 33.77 -4.28
C VAL A 194 2.05 33.13 -2.90
N ILE A 195 2.63 33.85 -1.93
CA ILE A 195 2.73 33.38 -0.54
C ILE A 195 1.35 33.18 0.08
N HIS A 196 0.41 34.11 -0.11
CA HIS A 196 -0.95 33.97 0.39
C HIS A 196 -1.68 32.79 -0.26
N GLU A 197 -1.56 32.65 -1.59
CA GLU A 197 -2.13 31.50 -2.31
C GLU A 197 -1.56 30.15 -1.80
N LEU A 198 -0.26 30.06 -1.51
CA LEU A 198 0.35 28.85 -0.92
C LEU A 198 -0.23 28.52 0.46
N ILE A 199 -0.46 29.51 1.32
CA ILE A 199 -1.10 29.34 2.62
C ILE A 199 -2.54 28.83 2.46
N ASP A 200 -3.29 29.38 1.51
CA ASP A 200 -4.68 28.99 1.22
C ASP A 200 -4.77 27.52 0.76
N ILE A 201 -3.74 27.02 0.09
CA ILE A 201 -3.63 25.61 -0.32
C ILE A 201 -2.89 24.70 0.68
N GLN A 202 -2.80 25.15 1.94
CA GLN A 202 -2.32 24.40 3.09
C GLN A 202 -0.80 24.10 3.09
N TYR A 203 0.03 24.99 2.49
CA TYR A 203 1.46 24.96 2.70
C TYR A 203 1.82 25.75 3.97
N ASP A 204 2.68 25.18 4.80
CA ASP A 204 3.21 25.83 5.97
C ASP A 204 4.49 26.60 5.65
N ARG A 205 4.63 27.83 6.22
CA ARG A 205 5.87 28.56 6.13
C ARG A 205 6.89 28.05 7.13
N ASN A 206 8.04 27.59 6.64
CA ASN A 206 9.15 27.17 7.49
C ASN A 206 10.50 27.65 6.92
N ASP A 207 10.99 28.77 7.43
CA ASP A 207 12.22 29.39 6.97
C ASP A 207 13.50 28.67 7.47
N TYR A 208 13.37 27.73 8.41
CA TYR A 208 14.49 26.98 9.00
C TYR A 208 14.73 25.65 8.28
N GLU A 209 13.70 24.87 8.08
CA GLU A 209 13.76 23.54 7.51
C GLU A 209 12.72 23.40 6.39
N LEU A 210 13.20 23.12 5.17
CA LEU A 210 12.32 22.92 4.02
C LEU A 210 11.94 21.44 3.92
N LYS A 211 10.67 21.14 4.25
CA LYS A 211 10.05 19.81 4.17
C LYS A 211 8.95 19.79 3.11
N ARG A 212 8.51 18.58 2.71
CA ARG A 212 7.34 18.44 1.86
C ARG A 212 6.11 19.11 2.48
N GLY A 213 5.35 19.86 1.68
CA GLY A 213 4.21 20.66 2.13
C GLY A 213 4.60 21.97 2.82
N THR A 214 5.86 22.40 2.77
CA THR A 214 6.31 23.68 3.30
C THR A 214 6.91 24.58 2.23
N PHE A 215 6.98 25.87 2.52
CA PHE A 215 7.73 26.84 1.74
C PHE A 215 8.61 27.71 2.64
N ARG A 216 9.65 28.30 2.08
CA ARG A 216 10.51 29.28 2.75
C ARG A 216 10.79 30.47 1.86
N VAL A 217 11.02 31.64 2.46
CA VAL A 217 11.29 32.89 1.76
C VAL A 217 12.71 33.38 2.10
N ARG A 218 13.52 33.66 1.08
CA ARG A 218 14.88 34.16 1.22
C ARG A 218 15.12 35.31 0.24
N GLY A 219 14.93 36.55 0.69
CA GLY A 219 15.00 37.72 -0.20
C GLY A 219 13.92 37.67 -1.25
N ASP A 220 14.31 37.73 -2.53
CA ASP A 220 13.40 37.66 -3.65
C ASP A 220 13.14 36.22 -4.15
N ALA A 221 13.72 35.22 -3.47
CA ALA A 221 13.51 33.80 -3.78
C ALA A 221 12.50 33.16 -2.84
N LEU A 222 11.62 32.36 -3.41
CA LEU A 222 10.62 31.51 -2.75
C LEU A 222 10.91 30.06 -3.10
N ASP A 223 11.29 29.25 -2.09
CA ASP A 223 11.47 27.80 -2.25
C ASP A 223 10.21 27.10 -1.77
N VAL A 224 9.56 26.32 -2.61
CA VAL A 224 8.37 25.53 -2.30
C VAL A 224 8.71 24.05 -2.44
N PHE A 225 8.37 23.24 -1.42
CA PHE A 225 8.55 21.79 -1.52
C PHE A 225 7.20 21.08 -1.62
N PRO A 226 6.74 20.75 -2.84
CA PRO A 226 5.46 20.10 -3.03
C PRO A 226 5.41 18.71 -2.37
N PRO A 227 4.26 18.29 -1.79
CA PRO A 227 4.13 16.98 -1.15
C PRO A 227 4.29 15.80 -2.10
N TYR A 228 4.09 16.02 -3.41
CA TYR A 228 4.18 15.01 -4.47
C TYR A 228 5.55 14.94 -5.16
N ALA A 229 6.49 15.84 -4.82
CA ALA A 229 7.77 15.96 -5.51
C ALA A 229 8.92 15.36 -4.68
N ASP A 230 9.99 14.99 -5.36
CA ASP A 230 11.24 14.55 -4.74
C ASP A 230 12.14 15.74 -4.39
N ASN A 231 12.00 16.83 -5.14
CA ASN A 231 12.82 18.03 -5.02
C ASN A 231 11.96 19.29 -4.88
N PRO A 232 12.46 20.33 -4.17
CA PRO A 232 11.78 21.61 -4.08
C PRO A 232 11.89 22.41 -5.39
N VAL A 233 10.95 23.35 -5.53
CA VAL A 233 10.91 24.33 -6.62
C VAL A 233 11.33 25.69 -6.08
N ARG A 234 12.33 26.31 -6.69
CA ARG A 234 12.72 27.70 -6.43
C ARG A 234 12.11 28.61 -7.45
N VAL A 235 11.46 29.67 -6.99
CA VAL A 235 10.88 30.75 -7.78
C VAL A 235 11.64 32.03 -7.43
N GLU A 236 12.26 32.65 -8.40
CA GLU A 236 12.96 33.93 -8.24
C GLU A 236 12.10 35.04 -8.82
N PHE A 237 11.93 36.14 -8.07
CA PHE A 237 11.10 37.28 -8.42
C PHE A 237 11.99 38.51 -8.72
N TRP A 238 11.56 39.26 -9.71
CA TRP A 238 12.11 40.59 -10.00
C TRP A 238 10.96 41.62 -10.05
N GLY A 239 10.71 42.28 -8.89
CA GLY A 239 9.51 43.13 -8.75
C GLY A 239 8.24 42.29 -8.81
N ASP A 240 7.39 42.61 -9.78
CA ASP A 240 6.09 41.98 -9.98
C ASP A 240 6.12 40.88 -11.07
N GLU A 241 7.32 40.36 -11.40
CA GLU A 241 7.52 39.35 -12.43
C GLU A 241 8.31 38.16 -11.89
N ILE A 242 8.00 36.96 -12.38
CA ILE A 242 8.77 35.76 -12.10
C ILE A 242 9.95 35.70 -13.07
N GLU A 243 11.18 35.82 -12.56
CA GLU A 243 12.41 35.74 -13.34
C GLU A 243 12.74 34.29 -13.69
N SER A 244 12.65 33.36 -12.72
CA SER A 244 12.95 31.96 -12.95
C SER A 244 12.09 31.02 -12.12
N ILE A 245 11.79 29.82 -12.66
CA ILE A 245 11.14 28.70 -11.97
C ILE A 245 12.05 27.49 -12.15
N GLN A 246 12.66 27.02 -11.06
CA GLN A 246 13.70 25.98 -11.12
C GLN A 246 13.40 24.86 -10.13
N GLU A 247 13.54 23.60 -10.55
CA GLU A 247 13.68 22.49 -9.62
C GLU A 247 15.12 22.45 -9.13
N ILE A 248 15.30 22.37 -7.82
CA ILE A 248 16.62 22.37 -7.18
C ILE A 248 16.80 21.11 -6.33
N ASP A 249 18.00 20.57 -6.29
CA ASP A 249 18.34 19.51 -5.35
C ASP A 249 18.17 19.97 -3.90
N ASN A 250 17.46 19.18 -3.10
CA ASN A 250 17.10 19.56 -1.72
C ASN A 250 18.34 19.71 -0.80
N VAL A 251 19.44 19.02 -1.09
CA VAL A 251 20.64 18.99 -0.25
C VAL A 251 21.68 20.00 -0.73
N THR A 252 21.98 19.98 -2.04
CA THR A 252 23.03 20.83 -2.63
C THR A 252 22.52 22.21 -3.04
N GLY A 253 21.23 22.33 -3.34
CA GLY A 253 20.61 23.54 -3.90
C GLY A 253 20.95 23.77 -5.37
N GLU A 254 21.59 22.79 -6.04
CA GLU A 254 21.92 22.88 -7.46
C GLU A 254 20.67 22.78 -8.32
N LYS A 255 20.65 23.51 -9.43
CA LYS A 255 19.56 23.48 -10.40
C LYS A 255 19.53 22.14 -11.13
N LEU A 256 18.39 21.46 -11.08
CA LEU A 256 18.13 20.22 -11.81
C LEU A 256 17.39 20.47 -13.13
N ASN A 257 16.28 21.21 -13.06
CA ASN A 257 15.44 21.54 -14.21
C ASN A 257 15.01 23.01 -14.17
N GLU A 258 14.54 23.52 -15.30
CA GLU A 258 13.91 24.86 -15.43
C GLU A 258 12.58 24.75 -16.15
N PHE A 259 11.60 25.54 -15.70
CA PHE A 259 10.26 25.55 -16.23
C PHE A 259 9.88 26.96 -16.68
N GLU A 260 9.14 27.08 -17.78
CA GLU A 260 8.50 28.33 -18.19
C GLU A 260 7.22 28.58 -17.40
N ALA A 261 6.52 27.49 -17.03
CA ALA A 261 5.32 27.55 -16.21
C ALA A 261 5.12 26.23 -15.45
N LEU A 262 4.60 26.30 -14.23
CA LEU A 262 4.42 25.15 -13.35
C LEU A 262 3.20 25.32 -12.44
N PRO A 263 2.27 24.35 -12.35
CA PRO A 263 1.25 24.32 -11.30
C PRO A 263 1.81 23.77 -10.00
N ILE A 264 1.56 24.46 -8.90
CA ILE A 264 1.77 23.95 -7.54
C ILE A 264 0.42 23.46 -7.01
N TRP A 265 0.30 22.14 -6.84
CA TRP A 265 -0.93 21.52 -6.35
C TRP A 265 -1.01 21.63 -4.82
N PRO A 266 -2.23 21.59 -4.23
CA PRO A 266 -2.43 21.71 -2.79
C PRO A 266 -1.64 20.69 -1.96
N ALA A 267 -1.25 21.11 -0.77
CA ALA A 267 -0.54 20.24 0.18
C ALA A 267 -1.46 19.19 0.85
N SER A 268 -2.76 19.35 0.76
CA SER A 268 -3.77 18.40 1.27
C SER A 268 -4.80 18.10 0.19
N HIS A 269 -5.35 16.88 0.20
CA HIS A 269 -6.48 16.53 -0.67
C HIS A 269 -7.81 17.20 -0.24
N TYR A 270 -7.93 17.57 1.05
CA TYR A 270 -9.09 18.28 1.58
C TYR A 270 -8.79 19.78 1.68
N VAL A 271 -8.80 20.45 0.53
CA VAL A 271 -8.73 21.91 0.42
C VAL A 271 -10.07 22.47 0.03
N THR A 272 -10.44 23.60 0.60
CA THR A 272 -11.75 24.22 0.36
C THR A 272 -11.61 25.74 0.37
N ALA A 273 -12.04 26.39 -0.70
CA ALA A 273 -12.03 27.85 -0.80
C ALA A 273 -12.87 28.50 0.31
N ARG A 274 -12.42 29.65 0.83
CA ARG A 274 -13.01 30.33 1.99
C ARG A 274 -14.54 30.49 1.92
N PRO A 275 -15.17 30.94 0.80
CA PRO A 275 -16.62 31.08 0.74
C PRO A 275 -17.38 29.75 0.88
N LYS A 276 -16.76 28.66 0.43
CA LYS A 276 -17.31 27.31 0.54
C LYS A 276 -17.14 26.78 1.95
N MET A 277 -16.03 27.09 2.62
CA MET A 277 -15.77 26.77 4.02
C MET A 277 -16.80 27.45 4.93
N ASP A 278 -17.05 28.75 4.77
CA ASP A 278 -18.00 29.51 5.58
C ASP A 278 -19.43 28.91 5.47
N ARG A 279 -19.84 28.51 4.26
CA ARG A 279 -21.11 27.80 4.06
C ARG A 279 -21.12 26.44 4.76
N SER A 280 -20.00 25.72 4.71
CA SER A 280 -19.88 24.40 5.33
C SER A 280 -19.99 24.49 6.84
N ILE A 281 -19.32 25.46 7.45
CA ILE A 281 -19.41 25.76 8.89
C ILE A 281 -20.87 26.00 9.29
N GLN A 282 -21.62 26.81 8.52
CA GLN A 282 -23.04 27.07 8.80
C GLN A 282 -23.87 25.79 8.72
N THR A 283 -23.68 24.96 7.69
CA THR A 283 -24.45 23.71 7.54
C THR A 283 -24.10 22.65 8.60
N ILE A 284 -22.83 22.61 9.08
CA ILE A 284 -22.42 21.78 10.22
C ILE A 284 -23.09 22.24 11.52
N GLN A 285 -23.16 23.58 11.76
CA GLN A 285 -23.86 24.12 12.92
C GLN A 285 -25.35 23.81 12.89
N ASP A 286 -25.99 23.87 11.73
CA ASP A 286 -27.39 23.51 11.57
C ASP A 286 -27.64 22.03 11.90
N GLU A 287 -26.82 21.11 11.34
CA GLU A 287 -26.93 19.68 11.65
C GLU A 287 -26.66 19.40 13.16
N LEU A 288 -25.68 20.07 13.75
CA LEU A 288 -25.41 19.94 15.18
C LEU A 288 -26.62 20.33 16.00
N ARG A 289 -27.23 21.50 15.74
CA ARG A 289 -28.41 21.99 16.46
C ARG A 289 -29.57 20.99 16.39
N ASP A 290 -29.85 20.46 15.21
CA ASP A 290 -30.91 19.47 15.01
C ASP A 290 -30.61 18.18 15.75
N ARG A 291 -29.37 17.70 15.71
CA ARG A 291 -28.98 16.46 16.41
C ARG A 291 -28.99 16.62 17.92
N LEU A 292 -28.58 17.76 18.46
CA LEU A 292 -28.67 18.06 19.89
C LEU A 292 -30.12 18.11 20.38
N ALA A 293 -31.03 18.72 19.60
CA ALA A 293 -32.46 18.74 19.90
C ALA A 293 -33.03 17.33 19.96
N GLN A 294 -32.66 16.46 19.03
CA GLN A 294 -33.06 15.06 19.00
C GLN A 294 -32.54 14.31 20.23
N PHE A 295 -31.26 14.38 20.56
CA PHE A 295 -30.69 13.71 21.74
C PHE A 295 -31.33 14.19 23.04
N LYS A 296 -31.60 15.50 23.19
CA LYS A 296 -32.30 16.05 24.36
C LYS A 296 -33.74 15.52 24.48
N ALA A 297 -34.44 15.41 23.36
CA ALA A 297 -35.79 14.82 23.32
C ALA A 297 -35.81 13.33 23.68
N GLU A 298 -34.77 12.59 23.32
CA GLU A 298 -34.56 11.18 23.66
C GLU A 298 -34.02 10.96 25.07
N GLY A 299 -33.67 12.02 25.83
CA GLY A 299 -33.07 11.93 27.17
C GLY A 299 -31.58 11.56 27.16
N LYS A 300 -30.92 11.56 26.02
CA LYS A 300 -29.48 11.24 25.82
C LYS A 300 -28.63 12.48 26.07
N LEU A 301 -28.56 12.93 27.34
CA LEU A 301 -27.87 14.17 27.68
C LEU A 301 -26.35 14.08 27.60
N LEU A 302 -25.78 12.90 27.88
CA LEU A 302 -24.34 12.65 27.78
C LEU A 302 -23.86 12.67 26.34
N GLU A 303 -24.61 12.02 25.46
CA GLU A 303 -24.35 12.00 24.02
C GLU A 303 -24.45 13.40 23.40
N ALA A 304 -25.45 14.18 23.86
CA ALA A 304 -25.60 15.57 23.43
C ALA A 304 -24.40 16.41 23.84
N GLN A 305 -23.96 16.35 25.10
CA GLN A 305 -22.82 17.10 25.61
C GLN A 305 -21.52 16.73 24.88
N ARG A 306 -21.28 15.42 24.70
CA ARG A 306 -20.10 14.91 24.01
C ARG A 306 -20.02 15.42 22.58
N LEU A 307 -21.13 15.33 21.84
CA LEU A 307 -21.21 15.81 20.47
C LEU A 307 -21.00 17.32 20.37
N GLU A 308 -21.65 18.09 21.24
CA GLU A 308 -21.56 19.54 21.27
C GLU A 308 -20.13 20.02 21.52
N MET A 309 -19.42 19.44 22.50
CA MET A 309 -18.03 19.77 22.78
C MET A 309 -17.10 19.47 21.60
N ARG A 310 -17.24 18.28 21.01
CA ARG A 310 -16.39 17.87 19.90
C ARG A 310 -16.60 18.72 18.65
N VAL A 311 -17.85 18.91 18.25
CA VAL A 311 -18.14 19.63 17.00
C VAL A 311 -17.81 21.11 17.13
N ASN A 312 -18.06 21.76 18.28
CA ASN A 312 -17.66 23.15 18.49
C ASN A 312 -16.14 23.36 18.42
N TYR A 313 -15.36 22.42 18.99
CA TYR A 313 -13.90 22.45 18.84
C TYR A 313 -13.47 22.30 17.38
N ASP A 314 -14.05 21.34 16.66
CA ASP A 314 -13.74 21.11 15.24
C ASP A 314 -14.11 22.37 14.39
N LEU A 315 -15.25 23.04 14.70
CA LEU A 315 -15.68 24.28 14.04
C LEU A 315 -14.70 25.44 14.28
N GLU A 316 -14.22 25.62 15.52
CA GLU A 316 -13.21 26.65 15.82
C GLU A 316 -11.92 26.42 15.03
N MET A 317 -11.49 25.17 14.88
CA MET A 317 -10.32 24.82 14.08
C MET A 317 -10.56 25.09 12.57
N LEU A 318 -11.75 24.78 12.06
CA LEU A 318 -12.10 25.07 10.67
C LEU A 318 -12.16 26.58 10.39
N GLU A 319 -12.66 27.38 11.33
CA GLU A 319 -12.72 28.84 11.20
C GLU A 319 -11.33 29.50 11.21
N THR A 320 -10.43 29.02 12.10
CA THR A 320 -9.14 29.65 12.34
C THR A 320 -8.04 29.12 11.42
N MET A 321 -8.00 27.81 11.20
CA MET A 321 -6.92 27.12 10.49
C MET A 321 -7.36 26.59 9.10
N GLY A 322 -8.68 26.59 8.80
CA GLY A 322 -9.20 25.93 7.60
C GLY A 322 -9.13 24.40 7.61
N PHE A 323 -8.75 23.81 8.74
CA PHE A 323 -8.55 22.36 8.90
C PHE A 323 -8.89 21.90 10.32
N CYS A 324 -9.34 20.65 10.48
CA CYS A 324 -9.46 20.00 11.80
C CYS A 324 -9.11 18.52 11.71
N SER A 325 -8.72 17.91 12.83
CA SER A 325 -8.46 16.48 12.90
C SER A 325 -9.73 15.68 12.63
N GLY A 326 -9.71 14.83 11.60
CA GLY A 326 -10.87 14.08 11.14
C GLY A 326 -11.82 14.89 10.23
N ILE A 327 -11.28 15.90 9.53
CA ILE A 327 -12.02 16.75 8.57
C ILE A 327 -12.83 15.92 7.56
N GLU A 328 -12.37 14.73 7.24
CA GLU A 328 -13.06 13.80 6.35
C GLU A 328 -14.49 13.45 6.82
N ASN A 329 -14.76 13.51 8.13
CA ASN A 329 -16.12 13.27 8.66
C ASN A 329 -17.11 14.38 8.31
N TYR A 330 -16.63 15.53 7.90
CA TYR A 330 -17.42 16.68 7.44
C TYR A 330 -17.44 16.82 5.92
N SER A 331 -16.86 15.86 5.18
CA SER A 331 -16.70 15.93 3.71
C SER A 331 -18.01 16.21 2.97
N ARG A 332 -19.16 15.71 3.45
CA ARG A 332 -20.47 16.01 2.85
C ARG A 332 -20.76 17.51 2.82
N HIS A 333 -20.47 18.22 3.91
CA HIS A 333 -20.67 19.67 4.03
C HIS A 333 -19.65 20.43 3.20
N LEU A 334 -18.37 20.00 3.26
CA LEU A 334 -17.28 20.61 2.50
C LEU A 334 -17.52 20.51 0.99
N ASP A 335 -17.97 19.37 0.50
CA ASP A 335 -18.27 19.14 -0.91
C ASP A 335 -19.64 19.74 -1.32
N GLY A 336 -20.53 20.01 -0.37
CA GLY A 336 -21.92 20.45 -0.62
C GLY A 336 -22.80 19.34 -1.19
N ARG A 337 -22.51 18.07 -0.90
CA ARG A 337 -23.26 16.90 -1.36
C ARG A 337 -24.58 16.73 -0.60
N ALA A 338 -25.56 16.12 -1.26
CA ALA A 338 -26.79 15.70 -0.59
C ALA A 338 -26.55 14.50 0.35
N PRO A 339 -27.40 14.32 1.39
CA PRO A 339 -27.32 13.15 2.25
C PRO A 339 -27.42 11.84 1.45
N GLY A 340 -26.50 10.90 1.73
CA GLY A 340 -26.40 9.59 1.06
C GLY A 340 -25.56 9.60 -0.23
N GLU A 341 -25.19 10.75 -0.77
CA GLU A 341 -24.27 10.81 -1.91
C GLU A 341 -22.85 10.38 -1.51
N PRO A 342 -22.17 9.55 -2.35
CA PRO A 342 -20.82 9.10 -2.07
C PRO A 342 -19.81 10.24 -2.16
N ALA A 343 -18.72 10.14 -1.36
CA ALA A 343 -17.60 11.07 -1.46
C ALA A 343 -16.87 10.93 -2.80
N TYR A 344 -16.16 11.98 -3.17
CA TYR A 344 -15.22 11.92 -4.28
C TYR A 344 -14.05 11.01 -3.95
N THR A 345 -13.68 10.17 -4.90
CA THR A 345 -12.66 9.15 -4.76
C THR A 345 -11.59 9.32 -5.84
N LEU A 346 -10.55 8.50 -5.83
CA LEU A 346 -9.54 8.51 -6.89
C LEU A 346 -10.14 8.34 -8.30
N LEU A 347 -11.25 7.59 -8.42
CA LEU A 347 -11.91 7.37 -9.71
C LEU A 347 -12.45 8.67 -10.31
N ASP A 348 -12.81 9.65 -9.46
CA ASP A 348 -13.33 10.94 -9.90
C ASP A 348 -12.23 11.88 -10.45
N TYR A 349 -10.94 11.56 -10.23
CA TYR A 349 -9.78 12.24 -10.81
C TYR A 349 -9.41 11.73 -12.21
N PHE A 350 -9.88 10.53 -12.57
CA PHE A 350 -9.64 9.97 -13.89
C PHE A 350 -10.46 10.66 -14.97
N PRO A 351 -9.95 10.73 -16.22
CA PRO A 351 -10.77 11.11 -17.35
C PRO A 351 -11.85 10.05 -17.64
N LYS A 352 -12.97 10.43 -18.23
CA LYS A 352 -14.15 9.58 -18.40
C LYS A 352 -13.95 8.31 -19.25
N ASP A 353 -12.86 8.23 -20.00
CA ASP A 353 -12.56 7.15 -20.93
C ASP A 353 -11.46 6.18 -20.44
N PHE A 354 -11.14 6.22 -19.15
CA PHE A 354 -10.08 5.38 -18.57
C PHE A 354 -10.42 3.88 -18.61
N LEU A 355 -9.37 3.05 -18.56
CA LEU A 355 -9.47 1.60 -18.45
C LEU A 355 -9.23 1.16 -17.00
N CYS A 356 -10.04 0.26 -16.47
CA CYS A 356 -9.80 -0.36 -15.17
C CYS A 356 -9.42 -1.84 -15.36
N ILE A 357 -8.23 -2.20 -14.92
CA ILE A 357 -7.76 -3.58 -14.88
C ILE A 357 -7.78 -4.04 -13.42
N ILE A 358 -8.49 -5.11 -13.12
CA ILE A 358 -8.59 -5.67 -11.77
C ILE A 358 -7.78 -6.96 -11.70
N ASP A 359 -6.59 -6.87 -11.13
CA ASP A 359 -5.73 -8.04 -10.93
C ASP A 359 -6.21 -8.88 -9.74
N GLU A 360 -6.00 -10.20 -9.84
CA GLU A 360 -6.53 -11.20 -8.91
C GLU A 360 -7.99 -10.90 -8.55
N SER A 361 -8.80 -10.69 -9.57
CA SER A 361 -10.19 -10.20 -9.48
C SER A 361 -11.07 -11.04 -8.55
N HIS A 362 -10.83 -12.36 -8.49
CA HIS A 362 -11.53 -13.28 -7.60
C HIS A 362 -11.38 -12.92 -6.10
N VAL A 363 -10.40 -12.09 -5.72
CA VAL A 363 -10.20 -11.55 -4.38
C VAL A 363 -10.57 -10.07 -4.33
N THR A 364 -10.12 -9.28 -5.30
CA THR A 364 -10.28 -7.82 -5.31
C THR A 364 -11.77 -7.42 -5.42
N VAL A 365 -12.56 -8.09 -6.26
CA VAL A 365 -14.00 -7.80 -6.41
C VAL A 365 -14.78 -8.04 -5.11
N PRO A 366 -14.65 -9.19 -4.41
CA PRO A 366 -15.26 -9.39 -3.10
C PRO A 366 -14.82 -8.36 -2.04
N GLN A 367 -13.56 -7.92 -2.05
CA GLN A 367 -13.09 -6.86 -1.15
C GLN A 367 -13.85 -5.55 -1.40
N ILE A 368 -13.95 -5.10 -2.66
CA ILE A 368 -14.69 -3.87 -3.00
C ILE A 368 -16.13 -3.97 -2.48
N ARG A 369 -16.79 -5.14 -2.64
CA ARG A 369 -18.15 -5.37 -2.16
C ARG A 369 -18.30 -5.30 -0.64
N GLY A 370 -17.29 -5.77 0.10
CA GLY A 370 -17.36 -5.87 1.56
C GLY A 370 -17.03 -4.56 2.31
N MET A 371 -16.33 -3.60 1.68
CA MET A 371 -15.79 -2.42 2.38
C MET A 371 -16.88 -1.50 2.95
N HIS A 372 -17.96 -1.26 2.20
CA HIS A 372 -19.02 -0.34 2.61
C HIS A 372 -19.71 -0.74 3.92
N GLU A 373 -20.12 -2.00 4.06
CA GLU A 373 -20.91 -2.45 5.22
C GLU A 373 -20.08 -2.43 6.51
N GLY A 374 -18.79 -2.77 6.44
CA GLY A 374 -17.88 -2.70 7.59
C GLY A 374 -17.71 -1.28 8.12
N ASP A 375 -17.49 -0.30 7.24
CA ASP A 375 -17.36 1.11 7.60
C ASP A 375 -18.67 1.69 8.14
N ARG A 376 -19.80 1.38 7.49
CA ARG A 376 -21.14 1.85 7.89
C ARG A 376 -21.51 1.39 9.29
N SER A 377 -21.35 0.12 9.62
CA SER A 377 -21.70 -0.43 10.93
C SER A 377 -20.98 0.31 12.07
N ARG A 378 -19.69 0.54 11.92
CA ARG A 378 -18.86 1.28 12.88
C ARG A 378 -19.32 2.73 13.05
N LYS A 379 -19.56 3.46 11.96
CA LYS A 379 -19.95 4.88 11.98
C LYS A 379 -21.38 5.11 12.50
N VAL A 380 -22.30 4.19 12.25
CA VAL A 380 -23.65 4.23 12.84
C VAL A 380 -23.55 4.26 14.36
N THR A 381 -22.76 3.36 14.94
CA THR A 381 -22.56 3.32 16.39
C THR A 381 -21.97 4.62 16.95
N LEU A 382 -20.97 5.21 16.25
CA LEU A 382 -20.37 6.50 16.66
C LEU A 382 -21.41 7.65 16.61
N ALA A 383 -22.23 7.71 15.57
CA ALA A 383 -23.27 8.74 15.43
C ALA A 383 -24.43 8.58 16.44
N GLU A 384 -24.84 7.34 16.74
CA GLU A 384 -25.91 7.07 17.71
C GLU A 384 -25.52 7.37 19.16
N HIS A 385 -24.21 7.32 19.45
CA HIS A 385 -23.67 7.57 20.80
C HIS A 385 -22.96 8.95 20.94
N GLY A 386 -23.19 9.88 20.02
CA GLY A 386 -22.75 11.26 20.12
C GLY A 386 -21.24 11.50 19.95
N PHE A 387 -20.52 10.60 19.30
CA PHE A 387 -19.10 10.80 18.96
C PHE A 387 -18.91 11.53 17.62
N ARG A 388 -19.86 11.37 16.69
CA ARG A 388 -19.84 12.02 15.37
C ARG A 388 -21.23 12.49 14.96
N LEU A 389 -21.28 13.49 14.07
CA LEU A 389 -22.52 13.88 13.40
C LEU A 389 -23.01 12.79 12.43
N PRO A 390 -24.32 12.67 12.16
CA PRO A 390 -24.84 11.72 11.17
C PRO A 390 -24.20 11.84 9.78
N SER A 391 -23.77 13.05 9.38
CA SER A 391 -23.06 13.29 8.11
C SER A 391 -21.78 12.51 7.94
N CYS A 392 -21.15 12.01 9.02
CA CYS A 392 -19.97 11.14 8.94
C CYS A 392 -20.25 9.84 8.16
N LEU A 393 -21.52 9.41 8.09
CA LEU A 393 -21.95 8.24 7.32
C LEU A 393 -21.76 8.41 5.81
N ASP A 394 -21.70 9.66 5.32
CA ASP A 394 -21.54 9.98 3.91
C ASP A 394 -20.07 10.09 3.48
N ASN A 395 -19.13 10.09 4.44
CA ASN A 395 -17.71 9.81 4.19
C ASN A 395 -17.47 8.30 4.26
N ARG A 396 -17.75 7.60 3.20
CA ARG A 396 -17.75 6.13 3.13
C ARG A 396 -17.08 5.64 1.85
N PRO A 397 -16.56 4.41 1.81
CA PRO A 397 -16.16 3.83 0.55
C PRO A 397 -17.37 3.69 -0.38
N LEU A 398 -17.11 3.68 -1.68
CA LEU A 398 -18.14 3.43 -2.68
C LEU A 398 -18.80 2.08 -2.43
N ARG A 399 -20.10 2.03 -2.64
CA ARG A 399 -20.79 0.76 -2.85
C ARG A 399 -20.35 0.16 -4.18
N PHE A 400 -20.51 -1.14 -4.33
CA PHE A 400 -20.08 -1.83 -5.53
C PHE A 400 -20.78 -1.32 -6.81
N ASP A 401 -22.07 -1.03 -6.72
CA ASP A 401 -22.84 -0.43 -7.83
C ASP A 401 -22.36 0.98 -8.21
N GLU A 402 -21.96 1.78 -7.21
CA GLU A 402 -21.40 3.12 -7.42
C GLU A 402 -19.99 3.05 -8.04
N PHE A 403 -19.18 2.06 -7.62
CA PHE A 403 -17.89 1.77 -8.25
C PHE A 403 -18.06 1.38 -9.72
N GLU A 404 -18.98 0.46 -10.01
CA GLU A 404 -19.25 0.06 -11.39
C GLU A 404 -19.71 1.22 -12.27
N GLN A 405 -20.56 2.11 -11.74
CA GLN A 405 -21.06 3.27 -12.53
C GLN A 405 -19.95 4.25 -12.92
N ARG A 406 -18.90 4.40 -12.09
CA ARG A 406 -17.78 5.29 -12.36
C ARG A 406 -16.78 4.76 -13.38
N VAL A 407 -16.69 3.44 -13.51
CA VAL A 407 -15.72 2.79 -14.40
C VAL A 407 -16.34 2.47 -15.75
N PRO A 408 -15.80 3.01 -16.84
CA PRO A 408 -16.37 2.80 -18.17
C PRO A 408 -16.11 1.40 -18.72
N GLN A 409 -14.91 0.85 -18.52
CA GLN A 409 -14.50 -0.45 -19.07
C GLN A 409 -13.62 -1.21 -18.08
N PHE A 410 -13.88 -2.52 -17.95
CA PHE A 410 -13.17 -3.43 -17.06
C PHE A 410 -12.45 -4.54 -17.82
N ILE A 411 -11.24 -4.87 -17.38
CA ILE A 411 -10.58 -6.13 -17.66
C ILE A 411 -10.30 -6.82 -16.32
N TYR A 412 -10.99 -7.90 -16.07
CA TYR A 412 -10.72 -8.78 -14.92
C TYR A 412 -9.59 -9.72 -15.27
N VAL A 413 -8.60 -9.83 -14.39
CA VAL A 413 -7.42 -10.68 -14.58
C VAL A 413 -7.31 -11.65 -13.41
N SER A 414 -7.34 -12.94 -13.70
CA SER A 414 -7.20 -13.99 -12.68
C SER A 414 -6.83 -15.33 -13.28
N ALA A 415 -6.15 -16.18 -12.51
CA ALA A 415 -5.98 -17.60 -12.84
C ALA A 415 -7.25 -18.42 -12.52
N THR A 416 -8.13 -17.88 -11.66
CA THR A 416 -9.35 -18.52 -11.14
C THR A 416 -10.46 -17.46 -11.00
N PRO A 417 -11.06 -16.99 -12.11
CA PRO A 417 -12.11 -15.98 -12.07
C PRO A 417 -13.25 -16.34 -11.10
N GLY A 418 -13.87 -15.32 -10.50
CA GLY A 418 -15.04 -15.50 -9.63
C GLY A 418 -16.33 -15.65 -10.42
N ASP A 419 -17.40 -16.11 -9.76
CA ASP A 419 -18.71 -16.30 -10.39
C ASP A 419 -19.29 -15.01 -10.96
N TYR A 420 -18.90 -13.87 -10.35
CA TYR A 420 -19.34 -12.57 -10.83
C TYR A 420 -18.69 -12.22 -12.17
N GLU A 421 -17.36 -12.34 -12.25
CA GLU A 421 -16.59 -12.02 -13.46
C GLU A 421 -17.03 -12.94 -14.62
N GLU A 422 -17.24 -14.24 -14.36
CA GLU A 422 -17.73 -15.19 -15.36
C GLU A 422 -19.13 -14.81 -15.87
N LYS A 423 -20.01 -14.33 -14.97
CA LYS A 423 -21.39 -13.96 -15.33
C LYS A 423 -21.48 -12.67 -16.14
N VAL A 424 -20.66 -11.65 -15.82
CA VAL A 424 -20.79 -10.33 -16.46
C VAL A 424 -19.93 -10.15 -17.69
N SER A 425 -18.87 -10.95 -17.85
CA SER A 425 -17.92 -10.78 -18.94
C SER A 425 -18.54 -11.10 -20.30
N GLN A 426 -18.42 -10.13 -21.20
CA GLN A 426 -18.86 -10.22 -22.59
C GLN A 426 -17.84 -10.98 -23.45
N GLN A 427 -16.60 -11.08 -22.99
CA GLN A 427 -15.50 -11.80 -23.61
C GLN A 427 -14.63 -12.43 -22.54
N GLN A 428 -14.28 -13.69 -22.73
CA GLN A 428 -13.25 -14.38 -21.93
C GLN A 428 -12.09 -14.77 -22.85
N VAL A 429 -10.89 -14.46 -22.41
CA VAL A 429 -9.64 -14.75 -23.11
C VAL A 429 -8.79 -15.65 -22.21
N GLU A 430 -8.36 -16.79 -22.72
CA GLU A 430 -7.45 -17.70 -22.01
C GLU A 430 -6.00 -17.40 -22.38
N GLN A 431 -5.13 -17.44 -21.37
CA GLN A 431 -3.68 -17.36 -21.50
C GLN A 431 -3.05 -18.45 -20.64
N ILE A 432 -2.88 -19.63 -21.22
CA ILE A 432 -2.44 -20.85 -20.55
C ILE A 432 -0.95 -21.08 -20.76
N ILE A 433 -0.45 -20.78 -21.95
CA ILE A 433 0.95 -21.04 -22.30
C ILE A 433 1.91 -20.15 -21.52
N ARG A 434 2.84 -20.78 -20.81
CA ARG A 434 3.99 -20.11 -20.19
C ARG A 434 5.13 -20.01 -21.19
N PRO A 435 5.66 -18.84 -21.48
CA PRO A 435 6.81 -18.66 -22.38
C PRO A 435 8.05 -19.48 -21.98
N THR A 436 8.20 -19.77 -20.69
CA THR A 436 9.30 -20.56 -20.12
C THR A 436 9.19 -22.07 -20.40
N GLY A 437 8.04 -22.53 -20.92
CA GLY A 437 7.74 -23.93 -21.10
C GLY A 437 7.40 -24.71 -19.84
N LEU A 438 7.39 -24.07 -18.66
CA LEU A 438 7.09 -24.72 -17.38
C LEU A 438 5.67 -25.31 -17.38
N LEU A 439 5.58 -26.55 -16.95
CA LEU A 439 4.33 -27.31 -16.86
C LEU A 439 3.59 -27.00 -15.56
N ASP A 440 2.26 -27.18 -15.57
CA ASP A 440 1.55 -27.32 -14.31
C ASP A 440 2.04 -28.59 -13.58
N PRO A 441 2.10 -28.59 -12.22
CA PRO A 441 2.67 -29.70 -11.47
C PRO A 441 1.85 -30.98 -11.62
N ASP A 442 2.50 -32.13 -11.46
CA ASP A 442 1.81 -33.40 -11.25
C ASP A 442 1.13 -33.41 -9.88
N ILE A 443 -0.02 -34.07 -9.79
CA ILE A 443 -0.82 -34.15 -8.57
C ILE A 443 -1.01 -35.60 -8.18
N ASP A 444 -0.54 -35.93 -6.97
CA ASP A 444 -0.81 -37.20 -6.31
C ASP A 444 -1.87 -37.03 -5.21
N VAL A 445 -2.74 -38.02 -5.09
CA VAL A 445 -3.69 -38.11 -3.98
C VAL A 445 -3.28 -39.28 -3.10
N ARG A 446 -2.97 -39.01 -1.81
CA ARG A 446 -2.49 -40.01 -0.84
C ARG A 446 -3.42 -40.06 0.38
N PRO A 447 -3.50 -41.20 1.10
CA PRO A 447 -4.36 -41.37 2.28
C PRO A 447 -3.98 -40.41 3.42
N ILE A 448 -4.97 -39.97 4.22
CA ILE A 448 -4.76 -39.10 5.39
C ILE A 448 -4.03 -39.82 6.51
N ALA A 449 -4.23 -41.14 6.69
CA ALA A 449 -3.72 -41.89 7.81
C ALA A 449 -2.20 -41.81 7.99
N SER A 450 -1.42 -41.65 6.89
CA SER A 450 0.04 -41.55 6.90
C SER A 450 0.58 -40.18 6.54
N GLN A 451 -0.27 -39.15 6.49
CA GLN A 451 0.11 -37.85 5.93
C GLN A 451 1.31 -37.18 6.62
N ILE A 452 1.49 -37.36 7.93
CA ILE A 452 2.59 -36.73 8.67
C ILE A 452 3.93 -37.45 8.42
N ASP A 453 3.95 -38.77 8.47
CA ASP A 453 5.17 -39.54 8.20
C ASP A 453 5.61 -39.38 6.74
N ASP A 454 4.67 -39.44 5.82
CA ASP A 454 4.92 -39.29 4.39
C ASP A 454 5.47 -37.89 4.04
N ILE A 455 4.91 -36.81 4.62
CA ILE A 455 5.42 -35.45 4.40
C ILE A 455 6.80 -35.20 5.00
N ILE A 456 7.14 -35.88 6.09
CA ILE A 456 8.49 -35.83 6.70
C ILE A 456 9.52 -36.40 5.73
N ASP A 457 9.22 -37.56 5.12
CA ASP A 457 10.11 -38.19 4.15
C ASP A 457 10.28 -37.36 2.88
N GLU A 458 9.18 -36.84 2.32
CA GLU A 458 9.19 -35.92 1.17
C GLU A 458 9.97 -34.63 1.47
N ALA A 459 9.78 -34.05 2.66
CA ALA A 459 10.49 -32.85 3.06
C ALA A 459 12.01 -33.08 3.18
N ARG A 460 12.44 -34.25 3.70
CA ARG A 460 13.86 -34.61 3.76
C ARG A 460 14.47 -34.79 2.38
N GLU A 461 13.75 -35.43 1.45
CA GLU A 461 14.19 -35.60 0.08
C GLU A 461 14.40 -34.25 -0.63
N ARG A 462 13.41 -33.33 -0.54
CA ARG A 462 13.48 -32.00 -1.14
C ARG A 462 14.55 -31.11 -0.51
N ALA A 463 14.66 -31.14 0.82
CA ALA A 463 15.74 -30.43 1.51
C ALA A 463 17.13 -30.91 1.09
N GLY A 464 17.29 -32.23 0.91
CA GLY A 464 18.53 -32.84 0.39
C GLY A 464 18.87 -32.38 -1.04
N ALA A 465 17.87 -32.08 -1.86
CA ALA A 465 18.02 -31.51 -3.19
C ALA A 465 18.16 -29.98 -3.20
N ASN A 466 18.19 -29.33 -2.05
CA ASN A 466 18.18 -27.87 -1.88
C ASN A 466 16.93 -27.19 -2.48
N GLU A 467 15.81 -27.89 -2.46
CA GLU A 467 14.49 -27.41 -2.86
C GLU A 467 13.65 -27.04 -1.63
N ARG A 468 12.53 -26.31 -1.84
CA ARG A 468 11.66 -25.83 -0.76
C ARG A 468 10.30 -26.49 -0.82
N VAL A 469 9.69 -26.65 0.37
CA VAL A 469 8.39 -27.30 0.55
C VAL A 469 7.39 -26.32 1.18
N LEU A 470 6.18 -26.26 0.65
CA LEU A 470 5.05 -25.58 1.26
C LEU A 470 4.04 -26.60 1.78
N ILE A 471 3.61 -26.48 3.03
CA ILE A 471 2.59 -27.33 3.62
C ILE A 471 1.39 -26.48 4.04
N THR A 472 0.18 -26.83 3.56
CA THR A 472 -1.04 -26.12 3.94
C THR A 472 -1.88 -26.93 4.92
N THR A 473 -2.23 -26.28 6.04
CA THR A 473 -3.06 -26.83 7.13
C THR A 473 -4.43 -26.13 7.19
N LEU A 474 -5.34 -26.60 8.04
CA LEU A 474 -6.68 -26.01 8.23
C LEU A 474 -6.75 -25.02 9.40
N THR A 475 -5.86 -25.12 10.39
CA THR A 475 -5.88 -24.28 11.60
C THR A 475 -4.49 -23.76 11.96
N LYS A 476 -4.45 -22.61 12.67
CA LYS A 476 -3.20 -22.03 13.20
C LYS A 476 -2.46 -23.01 14.08
N LYS A 477 -3.19 -23.59 15.05
CA LYS A 477 -2.61 -24.58 15.97
C LYS A 477 -2.00 -25.77 15.24
N MET A 478 -2.67 -26.28 14.18
CA MET A 478 -2.11 -27.38 13.39
C MET A 478 -0.83 -26.97 12.66
N ALA A 479 -0.73 -25.70 12.22
CA ALA A 479 0.49 -25.20 11.58
C ALA A 479 1.65 -25.10 12.59
N GLU A 480 1.39 -24.60 13.78
CA GLU A 480 2.36 -24.49 14.88
C GLU A 480 2.81 -25.89 15.34
N ASP A 481 1.86 -26.77 15.72
CA ASP A 481 2.14 -28.15 16.20
C ASP A 481 2.92 -28.96 15.14
N LEU A 482 2.60 -28.80 13.83
CA LEU A 482 3.33 -29.49 12.77
C LEU A 482 4.74 -28.94 12.59
N THR A 483 4.91 -27.64 12.71
CA THR A 483 6.25 -27.02 12.61
C THR A 483 7.15 -27.50 13.73
N ASP A 484 6.66 -27.52 14.98
CA ASP A 484 7.41 -28.04 16.12
C ASP A 484 7.78 -29.51 15.92
N HIS A 485 6.86 -30.33 15.42
CA HIS A 485 7.12 -31.72 15.11
C HIS A 485 8.19 -31.90 14.01
N LEU A 486 8.17 -31.08 12.95
CA LEU A 486 9.19 -31.10 11.90
C LEU A 486 10.57 -30.71 12.44
N LEU A 487 10.64 -29.72 13.32
CA LEU A 487 11.86 -29.28 13.99
C LEU A 487 12.43 -30.42 14.88
N ASP A 488 11.58 -31.12 15.64
CA ASP A 488 11.96 -32.28 16.45
C ASP A 488 12.53 -33.45 15.60
N GLN A 489 12.07 -33.55 14.33
CA GLN A 489 12.58 -34.51 13.34
C GLN A 489 13.84 -34.03 12.61
N GLY A 490 14.39 -32.86 12.99
CA GLY A 490 15.60 -32.27 12.42
C GLY A 490 15.42 -31.61 11.07
N ILE A 491 14.18 -31.28 10.68
CA ILE A 491 13.85 -30.56 9.47
C ILE A 491 13.74 -29.06 9.80
N ARG A 492 14.44 -28.19 9.07
CA ARG A 492 14.38 -26.74 9.24
C ARG A 492 13.04 -26.22 8.73
N ALA A 493 12.12 -25.89 9.63
CA ALA A 493 10.77 -25.45 9.30
C ALA A 493 10.42 -24.14 10.02
N ARG A 494 9.54 -23.34 9.40
CA ARG A 494 8.86 -22.18 10.01
C ARG A 494 7.37 -22.23 9.68
N TYR A 495 6.55 -21.60 10.51
CA TYR A 495 5.12 -21.43 10.21
C TYR A 495 4.82 -19.98 9.84
N MET A 496 3.69 -19.80 9.12
CA MET A 496 3.17 -18.48 8.78
C MET A 496 1.64 -18.48 8.84
N HIS A 497 1.05 -17.55 9.60
CA HIS A 497 -0.40 -17.34 9.69
C HIS A 497 -0.77 -15.87 9.85
N SER A 498 -2.06 -15.56 10.05
CA SER A 498 -2.59 -14.18 10.03
C SER A 498 -2.03 -13.26 11.12
N ASP A 499 -1.52 -13.79 12.22
CA ASP A 499 -1.08 -12.99 13.37
C ASP A 499 0.38 -12.53 13.26
N ILE A 500 1.11 -13.04 12.27
CA ILE A 500 2.47 -12.60 11.97
C ILE A 500 2.43 -11.23 11.30
N ALA A 501 3.25 -10.30 11.79
CA ALA A 501 3.35 -8.95 11.26
C ALA A 501 3.80 -8.93 9.77
N THR A 502 3.43 -7.87 9.05
CA THR A 502 3.70 -7.80 7.60
C THR A 502 5.19 -7.82 7.27
N LEU A 503 6.02 -7.14 8.07
CA LEU A 503 7.48 -7.11 7.88
C LEU A 503 8.09 -8.50 8.11
N GLU A 504 7.70 -9.17 9.20
CA GLU A 504 8.16 -10.51 9.52
C GLU A 504 7.78 -11.53 8.44
N ARG A 505 6.61 -11.38 7.79
CA ARG A 505 6.25 -12.22 6.64
C ARG A 505 7.21 -12.07 5.47
N VAL A 506 7.63 -10.84 5.18
CA VAL A 506 8.60 -10.58 4.10
C VAL A 506 9.94 -11.24 4.43
N GLU A 507 10.38 -11.16 5.69
CA GLU A 507 11.60 -11.82 6.15
C GLU A 507 11.51 -13.34 6.04
N ILE A 508 10.42 -13.95 6.53
CA ILE A 508 10.19 -15.41 6.43
C ILE A 508 10.29 -15.88 4.97
N LEU A 509 9.67 -15.15 4.04
CA LEU A 509 9.70 -15.52 2.63
C LEU A 509 11.09 -15.35 2.00
N ARG A 510 11.80 -14.29 2.37
CA ARG A 510 13.18 -14.05 1.94
C ARG A 510 14.11 -15.18 2.47
N ASP A 511 13.96 -15.55 3.73
CA ASP A 511 14.77 -16.59 4.38
C ASP A 511 14.49 -17.98 3.77
N LEU A 512 13.21 -18.27 3.43
CA LEU A 512 12.86 -19.50 2.68
C LEU A 512 13.59 -19.53 1.33
N ARG A 513 13.58 -18.44 0.58
CA ARG A 513 14.26 -18.32 -0.73
C ARG A 513 15.78 -18.45 -0.60
N ARG A 514 16.36 -17.89 0.47
CA ARG A 514 17.81 -18.00 0.77
C ARG A 514 18.22 -19.40 1.24
N GLY A 515 17.26 -20.21 1.70
CA GLY A 515 17.52 -21.55 2.23
C GLY A 515 17.93 -21.59 3.67
N GLU A 516 17.63 -20.56 4.44
CA GLU A 516 17.81 -20.56 5.89
C GLU A 516 16.95 -21.65 6.55
N PHE A 517 15.82 -21.99 5.94
CA PHE A 517 14.99 -23.13 6.26
C PHE A 517 14.36 -23.74 5.00
N ASP A 518 13.84 -24.97 5.08
CA ASP A 518 13.42 -25.75 3.92
C ASP A 518 11.91 -25.88 3.78
N VAL A 519 11.17 -25.82 4.89
CA VAL A 519 9.74 -26.08 4.94
C VAL A 519 8.99 -24.90 5.53
N LEU A 520 8.00 -24.39 4.79
CA LEU A 520 7.08 -23.38 5.28
C LEU A 520 5.69 -23.99 5.48
N VAL A 521 5.18 -23.95 6.71
CA VAL A 521 3.88 -24.48 7.10
C VAL A 521 2.89 -23.33 7.33
N GLY A 522 1.65 -23.44 6.85
CA GLY A 522 0.64 -22.44 7.19
C GLY A 522 -0.76 -22.71 6.67
N ILE A 523 -1.70 -21.86 7.07
CA ILE A 523 -3.14 -22.05 6.75
C ILE A 523 -3.46 -21.56 5.36
N ASN A 524 -3.13 -20.35 5.07
CA ASN A 524 -3.42 -19.64 3.82
C ASN A 524 -2.13 -18.96 3.35
N LEU A 525 -1.07 -19.77 3.24
CA LEU A 525 0.27 -19.33 2.82
C LEU A 525 0.26 -18.57 1.51
N LEU A 526 -0.85 -18.64 0.82
CA LEU A 526 -0.92 -18.50 -0.62
C LEU A 526 -1.82 -17.35 -1.00
N ARG A 527 -1.92 -16.34 -0.12
CA ARG A 527 -2.46 -15.07 -0.57
C ARG A 527 -1.61 -14.58 -1.74
N GLU A 528 -2.26 -13.96 -2.66
CA GLU A 528 -1.79 -13.51 -3.97
C GLU A 528 -0.44 -12.75 -3.85
N GLY A 529 0.44 -12.92 -4.82
CA GLY A 529 1.69 -12.16 -4.91
C GLY A 529 2.98 -12.88 -4.52
N LEU A 530 2.94 -14.16 -4.08
CA LEU A 530 4.17 -14.90 -3.77
C LEU A 530 4.78 -15.54 -5.02
N ASP A 531 6.01 -15.15 -5.32
CA ASP A 531 6.84 -15.73 -6.38
C ASP A 531 8.00 -16.52 -5.77
N LEU A 532 7.83 -17.84 -5.65
CA LEU A 532 8.76 -18.75 -5.00
C LEU A 532 9.21 -19.84 -5.99
N PRO A 533 10.12 -19.55 -6.92
CA PRO A 533 10.57 -20.54 -7.91
C PRO A 533 11.36 -21.70 -7.29
N GLU A 534 11.84 -21.55 -6.05
CA GLU A 534 12.58 -22.57 -5.31
C GLU A 534 11.66 -23.67 -4.74
N VAL A 535 10.33 -23.45 -4.73
CA VAL A 535 9.35 -24.42 -4.23
C VAL A 535 9.08 -25.50 -5.27
N SER A 536 9.48 -26.72 -4.96
CA SER A 536 9.23 -27.89 -5.80
C SER A 536 8.06 -28.76 -5.31
N LEU A 537 7.74 -28.71 -4.02
CA LEU A 537 6.65 -29.51 -3.44
C LEU A 537 5.64 -28.61 -2.71
N VAL A 538 4.36 -28.85 -3.00
CA VAL A 538 3.23 -28.31 -2.24
C VAL A 538 2.42 -29.47 -1.68
N ALA A 539 2.32 -29.56 -0.36
CA ALA A 539 1.53 -30.56 0.34
C ALA A 539 0.26 -29.94 0.91
N ILE A 540 -0.89 -30.52 0.61
CA ILE A 540 -2.20 -30.08 1.05
C ILE A 540 -2.76 -31.11 2.01
N LEU A 541 -2.68 -30.83 3.33
CA LEU A 541 -3.21 -31.73 4.34
C LEU A 541 -4.74 -31.62 4.41
N ASP A 542 -5.40 -32.74 4.73
CA ASP A 542 -6.86 -32.82 4.82
C ASP A 542 -7.58 -32.16 3.61
N ALA A 543 -7.16 -32.51 2.42
CA ALA A 543 -7.67 -31.90 1.18
C ALA A 543 -9.16 -32.21 0.91
N ASP A 544 -9.71 -33.27 1.50
CA ASP A 544 -11.11 -33.66 1.39
C ASP A 544 -12.05 -32.97 2.39
N LYS A 545 -11.54 -32.09 3.26
CA LYS A 545 -12.36 -31.28 4.17
C LYS A 545 -12.86 -30.04 3.44
N GLU A 546 -13.93 -30.21 2.65
CA GLU A 546 -14.51 -29.10 1.88
C GLU A 546 -14.83 -27.89 2.77
N GLY A 547 -14.52 -26.69 2.25
CA GLY A 547 -14.70 -25.43 2.93
C GLY A 547 -13.97 -24.30 2.22
N PHE A 548 -13.92 -23.12 2.82
CA PHE A 548 -13.32 -21.94 2.21
C PHE A 548 -11.86 -22.16 1.80
N LEU A 549 -11.09 -22.95 2.55
CA LEU A 549 -9.66 -23.23 2.29
C LEU A 549 -9.43 -24.41 1.33
N ARG A 550 -10.45 -25.20 1.00
CA ARG A 550 -10.37 -26.41 0.16
C ARG A 550 -11.41 -26.40 -0.98
N ASN A 551 -11.90 -25.22 -1.35
CA ASN A 551 -12.71 -25.07 -2.55
C ASN A 551 -11.85 -25.12 -3.83
N TYR A 552 -12.46 -25.29 -4.97
CA TYR A 552 -11.81 -25.37 -6.28
C TYR A 552 -10.77 -24.25 -6.51
N ARG A 553 -11.14 -22.97 -6.26
CA ARG A 553 -10.27 -21.81 -6.49
C ARG A 553 -9.06 -21.84 -5.57
N SER A 554 -9.26 -22.10 -4.27
CA SER A 554 -8.18 -22.23 -3.30
C SER A 554 -7.20 -23.35 -3.65
N LEU A 555 -7.71 -24.50 -4.12
CA LEU A 555 -6.86 -25.61 -4.55
C LEU A 555 -6.04 -25.25 -5.79
N ILE A 556 -6.63 -24.66 -6.84
CA ILE A 556 -5.89 -24.22 -8.04
C ILE A 556 -4.81 -23.18 -7.70
N GLN A 557 -5.10 -22.23 -6.82
CA GLN A 557 -4.12 -21.23 -6.37
C GLN A 557 -2.94 -21.89 -5.62
N THR A 558 -3.25 -22.86 -4.77
CA THR A 558 -2.26 -23.63 -4.01
C THR A 558 -1.39 -24.48 -4.95
N ILE A 559 -1.99 -25.24 -5.84
CA ILE A 559 -1.31 -26.03 -6.88
C ILE A 559 -0.36 -25.15 -7.71
N GLY A 560 -0.83 -23.96 -8.09
CA GLY A 560 -0.07 -23.01 -8.91
C GLY A 560 1.24 -22.53 -8.30
N ARG A 561 1.48 -22.74 -6.98
CA ARG A 561 2.74 -22.37 -6.32
C ARG A 561 3.91 -23.27 -6.73
N ALA A 562 3.65 -24.54 -7.01
CA ALA A 562 4.67 -25.45 -7.53
C ALA A 562 4.88 -25.30 -9.06
N ALA A 563 4.05 -24.53 -9.77
CA ALA A 563 4.11 -24.42 -11.24
C ALA A 563 5.27 -23.56 -11.76
N ARG A 564 6.13 -23.03 -10.91
CA ARG A 564 7.32 -22.21 -11.25
C ARG A 564 8.64 -23.00 -11.20
N ASN A 565 8.55 -24.22 -10.75
CA ASN A 565 9.68 -25.17 -10.67
C ASN A 565 9.48 -26.26 -11.73
N ASP A 566 10.53 -26.64 -12.42
CA ASP A 566 10.50 -27.72 -13.42
C ASP A 566 10.30 -29.11 -12.80
N HIS A 567 10.60 -29.25 -11.49
CA HIS A 567 10.30 -30.44 -10.67
C HIS A 567 9.02 -30.26 -9.82
N GLY A 568 8.13 -29.33 -10.21
CA GLY A 568 6.93 -28.98 -9.46
C GLY A 568 6.00 -30.18 -9.26
N HIS A 569 5.69 -30.48 -7.99
CA HIS A 569 4.84 -31.59 -7.57
C HIS A 569 3.85 -31.16 -6.48
N VAL A 570 2.66 -31.75 -6.45
CA VAL A 570 1.63 -31.51 -5.45
C VAL A 570 1.13 -32.81 -4.87
N ILE A 571 1.07 -32.89 -3.54
CA ILE A 571 0.46 -34.02 -2.84
C ILE A 571 -0.80 -33.53 -2.13
N MET A 572 -1.93 -34.14 -2.41
CA MET A 572 -3.19 -33.94 -1.71
C MET A 572 -3.46 -35.13 -0.80
N TYR A 573 -3.46 -34.91 0.52
CA TYR A 573 -3.84 -35.95 1.45
C TYR A 573 -5.34 -35.97 1.64
N ALA A 574 -5.96 -37.06 1.18
CA ALA A 574 -7.42 -37.20 1.16
C ALA A 574 -7.82 -38.68 1.17
N ASP A 575 -8.87 -39.03 1.93
CA ASP A 575 -9.46 -40.38 1.87
C ASP A 575 -10.52 -40.50 0.80
N LYS A 576 -11.04 -39.39 0.30
CA LYS A 576 -11.98 -39.34 -0.82
C LYS A 576 -11.72 -38.11 -1.70
N ILE A 577 -11.93 -38.26 -2.99
CA ILE A 577 -11.89 -37.13 -3.91
C ILE A 577 -13.23 -36.39 -3.83
N THR A 578 -13.19 -35.09 -3.51
CA THR A 578 -14.36 -34.22 -3.51
C THR A 578 -14.57 -33.57 -4.86
N ASP A 579 -15.75 -32.96 -5.10
CA ASP A 579 -16.04 -32.24 -6.34
C ASP A 579 -15.03 -31.09 -6.60
N SER A 580 -14.62 -30.39 -5.55
CA SER A 580 -13.62 -29.33 -5.63
C SER A 580 -12.24 -29.86 -6.03
N MET A 581 -11.82 -31.01 -5.48
CA MET A 581 -10.58 -31.67 -5.83
C MET A 581 -10.62 -32.17 -7.27
N ASP A 582 -11.70 -32.86 -7.68
CA ASP A 582 -11.83 -33.42 -9.04
C ASP A 582 -11.73 -32.32 -10.09
N LYS A 583 -12.43 -31.20 -9.91
CA LYS A 583 -12.35 -30.04 -10.79
C LYS A 583 -10.93 -29.46 -10.84
N ALA A 584 -10.26 -29.32 -9.69
CA ALA A 584 -8.91 -28.76 -9.63
C ALA A 584 -7.87 -29.66 -10.31
N ILE A 585 -7.95 -30.98 -10.07
CA ILE A 585 -7.07 -31.97 -10.70
C ILE A 585 -7.29 -32.01 -12.21
N SER A 586 -8.55 -32.06 -12.64
CA SER A 586 -8.91 -32.12 -14.07
C SER A 586 -8.44 -30.87 -14.82
N GLU A 587 -8.65 -29.67 -14.26
CA GLU A 587 -8.21 -28.43 -14.88
C GLU A 587 -6.67 -28.33 -14.93
N THR A 588 -5.98 -28.73 -13.87
CA THR A 588 -4.50 -28.74 -13.85
C THR A 588 -3.94 -29.68 -14.91
N ARG A 589 -4.53 -30.87 -15.08
CA ARG A 589 -4.15 -31.82 -16.13
C ARG A 589 -4.42 -31.25 -17.53
N ARG A 590 -5.58 -30.63 -17.77
CA ARG A 590 -5.90 -29.95 -19.03
C ARG A 590 -4.83 -28.93 -19.42
N ARG A 591 -4.48 -28.05 -18.46
CA ARG A 591 -3.46 -27.00 -18.66
C ARG A 591 -2.08 -27.60 -18.93
N ARG A 592 -1.70 -28.65 -18.20
CA ARG A 592 -0.45 -29.39 -18.42
C ARG A 592 -0.36 -30.00 -19.80
N GLU A 593 -1.42 -30.67 -20.29
CA GLU A 593 -1.47 -31.26 -21.61
C GLU A 593 -1.32 -30.22 -22.72
N ILE A 594 -2.01 -29.08 -22.62
CA ILE A 594 -1.89 -27.97 -23.57
C ILE A 594 -0.45 -27.46 -23.62
N GLN A 595 0.17 -27.21 -22.47
CA GLN A 595 1.57 -26.74 -22.39
C GLN A 595 2.54 -27.79 -22.94
N MET A 596 2.36 -29.06 -22.63
CA MET A 596 3.19 -30.15 -23.19
C MET A 596 3.12 -30.24 -24.72
N ALA A 597 1.91 -30.12 -25.27
CA ALA A 597 1.70 -30.11 -26.72
C ALA A 597 2.42 -28.93 -27.39
N TYR A 598 2.28 -27.73 -26.82
CA TYR A 598 2.95 -26.54 -27.29
C TYR A 598 4.48 -26.64 -27.18
N ASN A 599 5.02 -27.13 -26.06
CA ASN A 599 6.46 -27.36 -25.92
C ASN A 599 7.02 -28.32 -26.97
N LYS A 600 6.29 -29.39 -27.22
CA LYS A 600 6.68 -30.39 -28.23
C LYS A 600 6.69 -29.79 -29.64
N GLU A 601 5.67 -29.04 -29.99
CA GLU A 601 5.53 -28.39 -31.31
C GLU A 601 6.65 -27.37 -31.56
N HIS A 602 7.03 -26.59 -30.52
CA HIS A 602 8.02 -25.52 -30.63
C HIS A 602 9.43 -25.89 -30.15
N GLY A 603 9.65 -27.16 -29.75
CA GLY A 603 10.96 -27.64 -29.29
C GLY A 603 11.46 -26.97 -27.99
N ILE A 604 10.53 -26.55 -27.13
CA ILE A 604 10.85 -25.83 -25.87
C ILE A 604 11.13 -26.85 -24.76
N THR A 605 12.26 -26.68 -24.09
CA THR A 605 12.59 -27.45 -22.88
C THR A 605 12.26 -26.57 -21.65
N PRO A 606 11.40 -27.05 -20.72
CA PRO A 606 11.08 -26.32 -19.49
C PRO A 606 12.34 -25.96 -18.71
N LYS A 607 12.39 -24.73 -18.16
CA LYS A 607 13.49 -24.27 -17.30
C LYS A 607 12.95 -23.41 -16.18
N THR A 608 13.34 -23.72 -14.95
CA THR A 608 13.06 -22.88 -13.79
C THR A 608 13.76 -21.53 -13.93
N ILE A 609 13.02 -20.44 -13.72
CA ILE A 609 13.57 -19.09 -13.79
C ILE A 609 14.31 -18.79 -12.49
N LYS A 610 15.58 -18.42 -12.60
CA LYS A 610 16.33 -17.86 -11.46
C LYS A 610 16.06 -16.37 -11.41
N LYS A 611 15.16 -15.91 -10.55
CA LYS A 611 14.95 -14.50 -10.25
C LYS A 611 15.92 -14.06 -9.15
N ALA A 612 16.57 -12.91 -9.33
CA ALA A 612 17.25 -12.23 -8.24
C ALA A 612 16.28 -12.04 -7.06
N ILE A 613 16.78 -12.18 -5.84
CA ILE A 613 16.03 -11.87 -4.63
C ILE A 613 16.06 -10.34 -4.52
N ASN A 614 15.21 -9.66 -5.29
CA ASN A 614 15.06 -8.21 -5.22
C ASN A 614 14.32 -7.87 -3.94
N ASP A 615 14.86 -6.92 -3.21
CA ASP A 615 14.22 -6.40 -2.00
C ASP A 615 12.99 -5.60 -2.44
N VAL A 616 11.80 -6.15 -2.26
CA VAL A 616 10.52 -5.45 -2.49
C VAL A 616 10.40 -4.21 -1.60
N MET A 617 11.24 -4.13 -0.56
CA MET A 617 11.38 -2.99 0.36
C MET A 617 12.01 -1.75 -0.31
N GLY A 618 12.79 -1.90 -1.37
CA GLY A 618 13.39 -0.75 -2.07
C GLY A 618 12.35 0.22 -2.61
N PHE A 619 11.19 -0.26 -3.04
CA PHE A 619 10.10 0.59 -3.54
C PHE A 619 9.33 1.32 -2.43
N MET A 620 9.42 0.82 -1.18
CA MET A 620 8.85 1.46 0.01
C MET A 620 9.85 2.38 0.73
N ASN A 621 11.14 2.26 0.43
CA ASN A 621 12.24 2.96 1.11
C ASN A 621 13.02 3.94 0.21
N ASP A 622 12.59 4.20 -1.03
CA ASP A 622 13.25 5.18 -1.94
C ASP A 622 12.96 6.64 -1.53
N GLY A 623 13.14 6.97 -0.26
CA GLY A 623 13.04 8.34 0.27
C GLY A 623 14.35 8.86 0.87
N ASP A 624 15.23 8.00 1.37
CA ASP A 624 16.59 8.35 1.75
C ASP A 624 17.52 7.23 1.30
N GLY A 625 18.51 7.56 0.46
CA GLY A 625 19.49 6.64 -0.09
C GLY A 625 20.40 6.01 0.96
N ASN A 626 19.82 5.27 1.87
CA ASN A 626 20.50 4.32 2.72
C ASN A 626 19.95 2.93 2.42
N GLN A 627 20.52 2.28 1.40
CA GLN A 627 20.58 0.83 1.38
C GLN A 627 21.09 0.41 2.76
N VAL A 628 20.25 -0.31 3.50
CA VAL A 628 20.75 -1.14 4.61
C VAL A 628 21.59 -2.21 3.91
N GLY A 629 22.86 -1.89 3.70
CA GLY A 629 23.86 -2.80 3.19
C GLY A 629 23.90 -4.04 4.08
N SER A 630 24.33 -5.17 3.53
CA SER A 630 24.61 -6.37 4.31
C SER A 630 25.39 -5.99 5.58
N ALA A 631 25.27 -6.78 6.65
CA ALA A 631 26.00 -6.54 7.91
C ALA A 631 27.51 -6.27 7.67
N GLU A 632 28.06 -6.76 6.55
CA GLU A 632 29.42 -6.49 6.08
C GLU A 632 29.59 -5.09 5.50
N GLU A 633 28.57 -4.53 4.85
CA GLU A 633 28.59 -3.18 4.27
C GLU A 633 28.35 -2.12 5.35
N VAL A 634 27.46 -2.37 6.29
CA VAL A 634 27.29 -1.55 7.51
C VAL A 634 28.59 -1.55 8.35
N ASN A 635 29.24 -2.70 8.51
CA ASN A 635 30.54 -2.78 9.18
C ASN A 635 31.65 -2.06 8.40
N ARG A 636 31.61 -2.01 7.07
CA ARG A 636 32.56 -1.25 6.26
C ARG A 636 32.33 0.25 6.39
N GLN A 637 31.08 0.71 6.37
CA GLN A 637 30.70 2.12 6.59
C GLN A 637 31.02 2.60 8.00
N LEU A 638 30.77 1.75 9.02
CA LEU A 638 31.17 2.04 10.41
C LEU A 638 32.68 2.10 10.60
N ALA A 639 33.45 1.36 9.80
CA ALA A 639 34.92 1.44 9.82
C ALA A 639 35.49 2.70 9.16
N GLU A 640 34.71 3.40 8.32
CA GLU A 640 35.05 4.66 7.68
C GLU A 640 34.63 5.88 8.48
N LEU A 641 33.74 5.75 9.48
CA LEU A 641 33.33 6.83 10.35
C LEU A 641 34.41 7.20 11.37
N SER A 642 34.56 8.49 11.63
CA SER A 642 35.41 8.95 12.72
C SER A 642 34.88 8.47 14.08
N ARG A 643 35.80 8.28 15.05
CA ARG A 643 35.45 7.86 16.41
C ARG A 643 34.39 8.76 17.08
N GLY A 644 34.31 10.03 16.69
CA GLY A 644 33.32 11.00 17.17
C GLY A 644 31.92 10.79 16.55
N GLU A 645 31.84 10.30 15.33
CA GLU A 645 30.58 10.00 14.65
C GLU A 645 29.97 8.70 15.18
N VAL A 646 30.80 7.65 15.39
CA VAL A 646 30.36 6.41 16.02
C VAL A 646 29.82 6.68 17.44
N MET A 647 30.45 7.58 18.23
CA MET A 647 29.95 7.97 19.55
C MET A 647 28.60 8.69 19.50
N ARG A 648 28.31 9.48 18.46
CA ARG A 648 26.99 10.12 18.26
C ARG A 648 25.91 9.09 17.95
N VAL A 649 26.21 8.12 17.10
CA VAL A 649 25.29 7.01 16.79
C VAL A 649 24.97 6.22 18.06
N ILE A 650 25.99 5.85 18.83
CA ILE A 650 25.81 5.14 20.12
C ILE A 650 24.95 5.95 21.09
N SER A 651 25.16 7.26 21.20
CA SER A 651 24.37 8.11 22.07
C SER A 651 22.91 8.20 21.64
N SER A 652 22.63 8.30 20.34
CA SER A 652 21.27 8.29 19.81
C SER A 652 20.56 6.96 20.09
N MET A 653 21.26 5.84 19.89
CA MET A 653 20.70 4.51 20.20
C MET A 653 20.46 4.29 21.70
N GLU A 654 21.26 4.90 22.58
CA GLU A 654 21.03 4.89 24.04
C GLU A 654 19.79 5.70 24.43
N ASP A 655 19.52 6.82 23.76
CA ASP A 655 18.33 7.60 23.95
C ASP A 655 17.07 6.85 23.46
N ASP A 656 17.14 6.21 22.30
CA ASP A 656 16.06 5.38 21.75
C ASP A 656 15.78 4.15 22.65
N MET A 657 16.81 3.52 23.19
CA MET A 657 16.69 2.42 24.15
C MET A 657 15.99 2.89 25.44
N ALA A 658 16.30 4.08 25.92
CA ALA A 658 15.66 4.64 27.10
C ALA A 658 14.19 4.99 26.84
N ALA A 659 13.88 5.51 25.65
CA ALA A 659 12.51 5.81 25.21
C ALA A 659 11.69 4.51 25.06
N ALA A 660 12.24 3.47 24.45
CA ALA A 660 11.58 2.16 24.32
C ALA A 660 11.31 1.54 25.71
N ALA A 661 12.26 1.63 26.64
CA ALA A 661 12.08 1.15 28.02
C ALA A 661 10.99 1.93 28.79
N GLN A 662 10.87 3.25 28.58
CA GLN A 662 9.80 4.07 29.15
C GLN A 662 8.43 3.74 28.55
N ALA A 663 8.38 3.39 27.26
CA ALA A 663 7.17 2.94 26.57
C ALA A 663 6.78 1.50 26.91
N MET A 664 7.54 0.81 27.80
CA MET A 664 7.39 -0.63 28.15
C MET A 664 7.61 -1.60 26.99
N ASP A 665 8.21 -1.15 25.89
CA ASP A 665 8.66 -2.01 24.79
C ASP A 665 10.03 -2.64 25.14
N PHE A 666 9.98 -3.66 25.98
CA PHE A 666 11.18 -4.31 26.51
C PHE A 666 11.94 -5.10 25.45
N GLU A 667 11.27 -5.54 24.40
CA GLU A 667 11.89 -6.31 23.31
C GLU A 667 12.76 -5.38 22.44
N ARG A 668 12.24 -4.25 22.02
CA ARG A 668 12.97 -3.22 21.30
C ARG A 668 14.10 -2.62 22.13
N ALA A 669 13.86 -2.37 23.42
CA ALA A 669 14.89 -1.91 24.34
C ALA A 669 16.03 -2.93 24.51
N ALA A 670 15.73 -4.23 24.47
CA ALA A 670 16.73 -5.28 24.54
C ALA A 670 17.56 -5.39 23.24
N GLN A 671 16.94 -5.26 22.08
CA GLN A 671 17.62 -5.26 20.77
C GLN A 671 18.59 -4.06 20.66
N LEU A 672 18.12 -2.84 20.97
CA LEU A 672 18.95 -1.64 20.97
C LEU A 672 20.10 -1.75 21.97
N ARG A 673 19.87 -2.33 23.15
CA ARG A 673 20.94 -2.58 24.14
C ARG A 673 22.03 -3.48 23.57
N ASP A 674 21.63 -4.59 22.93
CA ASP A 674 22.59 -5.59 22.43
C ASP A 674 23.42 -4.99 21.28
N GLU A 675 22.83 -4.12 20.48
CA GLU A 675 23.51 -3.40 19.41
C GLU A 675 24.48 -2.33 19.93
N VAL A 676 24.08 -1.55 20.96
CA VAL A 676 24.95 -0.61 21.66
C VAL A 676 26.15 -1.32 22.30
N VAL A 677 25.93 -2.48 22.91
CA VAL A 677 26.99 -3.30 23.49
C VAL A 677 28.00 -3.74 22.43
N ARG A 678 27.51 -4.19 21.28
CA ARG A 678 28.32 -4.63 20.15
C ARG A 678 29.17 -3.49 19.54
N LEU A 679 28.58 -2.32 19.33
CA LEU A 679 29.29 -1.15 18.82
C LEU A 679 30.35 -0.63 19.79
N LYS A 680 30.04 -0.60 21.09
CA LYS A 680 31.01 -0.23 22.13
C LYS A 680 32.17 -1.23 22.24
N ALA A 681 31.88 -2.52 22.16
CA ALA A 681 32.89 -3.58 22.19
C ALA A 681 33.87 -3.45 21.00
N GLN A 682 33.35 -3.21 19.80
CA GLN A 682 34.15 -2.97 18.59
C GLN A 682 35.02 -1.69 18.73
N MET A 683 34.47 -0.62 19.28
CA MET A 683 35.17 0.66 19.40
C MET A 683 36.26 0.64 20.49
N GLN A 684 36.10 -0.15 21.54
CA GLN A 684 37.01 -0.25 22.67
C GLN A 684 37.99 -1.42 22.54
N GLY A 685 37.75 -2.35 21.62
CA GLY A 685 38.53 -3.58 21.46
C GLY A 685 38.35 -4.58 22.63
N GLU A 686 37.22 -4.47 23.31
CA GLU A 686 36.82 -5.29 24.46
C GLU A 686 35.81 -6.39 24.07
N SER A 687 35.59 -7.39 24.91
CA SER A 687 34.56 -8.38 24.67
C SER A 687 33.16 -7.82 25.03
N GLU A 688 32.11 -8.24 24.31
CA GLU A 688 30.70 -7.86 24.60
C GLU A 688 30.33 -8.14 26.08
N LYS A 689 30.89 -9.18 26.68
CA LYS A 689 30.66 -9.53 28.08
C LYS A 689 31.22 -8.50 29.06
N ASP A 690 32.35 -7.89 28.74
CA ASP A 690 32.98 -6.89 29.61
C ASP A 690 32.24 -5.58 29.53
N VAL A 691 31.79 -5.15 28.31
CA VAL A 691 30.98 -3.97 28.10
C VAL A 691 29.60 -4.11 28.76
N LEU A 692 28.98 -5.29 28.69
CA LEU A 692 27.71 -5.56 29.36
C LEU A 692 27.81 -5.52 30.89
N ALA A 693 28.96 -5.97 31.43
CA ALA A 693 29.23 -5.92 32.87
C ALA A 693 29.39 -4.48 33.37
N ASP A 694 29.98 -3.59 32.54
CA ASP A 694 30.18 -2.16 32.88
C ASP A 694 28.89 -1.37 32.78
N LEU A 695 28.04 -1.65 31.79
CA LEU A 695 26.68 -1.08 31.70
C LEU A 695 25.82 -1.46 32.90
N LYS A 696 25.88 -2.72 33.35
CA LYS A 696 25.18 -3.18 34.55
C LYS A 696 25.69 -2.50 35.85
N LYS A 697 26.99 -2.18 35.95
CA LYS A 697 27.56 -1.44 37.08
C LYS A 697 27.09 0.02 37.07
N THR A 698 26.99 0.65 35.91
CA THR A 698 26.57 2.04 35.74
C THR A 698 25.08 2.21 36.08
N ALA A 699 24.23 1.29 35.63
CA ALA A 699 22.81 1.25 35.96
C ALA A 699 22.54 1.07 37.46
N ARG A 700 23.35 0.26 38.16
CA ARG A 700 23.26 0.08 39.62
C ARG A 700 23.70 1.35 40.40
N LYS A 701 24.63 2.13 39.87
CA LYS A 701 25.03 3.42 40.49
C LYS A 701 23.97 4.51 40.32
N GLY A 702 23.25 4.53 39.17
CA GLY A 702 22.15 5.45 38.91
C GLY A 702 20.92 5.21 39.80
N SER A 703 20.59 3.95 40.11
CA SER A 703 19.47 3.61 41.01
C SER A 703 19.77 3.94 42.49
N ALA A 704 21.04 3.97 42.91
CA ALA A 704 21.43 4.36 44.26
C ALA A 704 21.33 5.87 44.53
N PHE A 705 21.35 6.73 43.49
CA PHE A 705 21.17 8.18 43.62
C PHE A 705 19.69 8.61 43.62
N GLY A 706 18.79 7.83 43.00
CA GLY A 706 17.34 8.08 42.99
C GLY A 706 16.67 7.87 44.33
N ASN A 707 17.16 6.92 45.14
CA ASN A 707 16.58 6.60 46.44
C ASN A 707 16.98 7.58 47.59
N ARG A 708 17.93 8.48 47.37
CA ARG A 708 18.29 9.51 48.37
C ARG A 708 17.48 10.81 48.30
N LYS A 709 16.73 11.07 47.21
CA LYS A 709 15.87 12.25 47.12
C LYS A 709 14.46 12.09 47.67
N ASN A 710 13.99 10.87 47.91
CA ASN A 710 12.65 10.62 48.47
C ASN A 710 12.60 10.43 50.00
N SER A 711 13.74 10.48 50.73
CA SER A 711 13.74 10.41 52.20
C SER A 711 13.77 11.78 52.92
N ALA A 712 13.82 12.90 52.19
CA ALA A 712 13.91 14.26 52.78
C ALA A 712 12.56 15.02 52.84
N TYR A 713 11.44 14.41 52.44
CA TYR A 713 10.12 15.07 52.46
C TYR A 713 9.07 14.40 53.37
N GLY A 714 9.52 13.60 54.32
CA GLY A 714 8.66 12.82 55.23
C GLY A 714 8.67 13.20 56.71
N SER A 715 9.13 14.40 57.11
CA SER A 715 9.13 14.78 58.55
C SER A 715 8.79 16.26 58.82
N ALA A 716 7.64 16.74 58.36
CA ALA A 716 7.10 18.01 58.81
C ALA A 716 5.57 18.02 58.67
N ARG A 717 4.90 17.24 59.55
CA ARG A 717 3.49 17.43 59.97
C ARG A 717 3.19 16.49 61.12
N ARG A 718 3.58 16.93 62.34
CA ARG A 718 2.91 16.63 63.61
C ARG A 718 3.53 17.55 64.67
N SER A 719 2.91 18.67 64.86
CA SER A 719 2.65 19.35 66.14
C SER A 719 1.70 20.50 65.85
#